data_e628c127f818a7bdcceabc76c8f7780e
#
_entry.id   e628c127f818a7bdcceabc76c8f7780e
#
_cell.length_a   1.000
_cell.length_b   1.000
_cell.length_c   1.000
_cell.angle_alpha   90.00
_cell.angle_beta   90.00
_cell.angle_gamma   90.00
#
_symmetry.space_group_name_H-M   'P 1'
#
loop_
_entity.id
_entity.type
_entity.pdbx_description
1 polymer ?
#
loop_
_entity_poly.entity_id
_entity_poly.type
_entity_poly.pdbx_seq_one_letter_code
_entity_poly.pdbx_strand_id
1 'polypeptide(L)'
;MLIARGRTAQDDNIEGLKIINGKEVYVCMEGYCLKCKAKREVANPEAAFLSNGRPTTRGTCAVCGSKIHRMGVTDAHAGLTPPPPVKRVSKRTKRNGKLVIVESPTKAKTVGRFLGKGFQVRASVGHVRDLLRSQLSVDVDNEFTPKYRIPNEKRPVVKELKALAQQAEQVYLATDPDREGEAIAWHLKEAAELNGIPTYRVVFHEITKTAVDEAFQHPREIDMNLVNAQQARRILDRLVGYMLSPLLWSKVRSRLSAGRVQSVALRLVVEREREINAFEAVEYWSIAADLAKLTNGGATFRAKLAKVDDQDFSLGSEKEAGEMVEDLNKAAFRVARVRRGERRRNPSAPFTTSTLQQEASRKLGFSPKKTMAIAQQLYEGVEIDSQGMTGLITYMRTDSTQVAEAAQKEARELIAEKYGKDSLPAEPPQYRTKSRNAQEAHEAIRPTSVMRQPKALETYLSRDQNRLYSLIWQRFVASQMSPALFDTIQVDVEAVGARKYLLRASGAVLRFQGFLAVYEEAKDEDQAEEEDGQAAMPSLNEDELLKVVTILPEQHFTQPPPRYTEAALVKALEENDIGRPSTYAPILSTIQQRGYVVREEKRLLPTEIGFTVNDMLVTYFPDVINTGFTATMEDELDEIAEGSHDWTSTLREFYDPFCKDLKHAEQEIPKADDTPEPAGRECPTCGKPLVIRYGRYGKFIGCSTFPACRYVEPWLEKMGVLCPKDGGDLVERKTRKGRTFYACSNYPTCDFTSWRKPLPNPCPACGGLLVYSAKQTAQCIKCETKFPLDELPAREQEKA
;
A
#
# COMPACT_ATOMS: atom_id res chain seq x y z
N MET A 1 65.08 7.91 -1.81
CA MET A 1 66.39 7.34 -2.24
C MET A 1 67.31 8.51 -2.54
N LEU A 2 68.28 8.75 -1.68
CA LEU A 2 69.31 9.83 -1.74
C LEU A 2 70.44 9.32 -2.61
N ILE A 3 70.69 9.96 -3.74
CA ILE A 3 71.90 9.69 -4.55
C ILE A 3 72.79 10.90 -4.44
N ALA A 4 73.92 10.78 -3.70
CA ALA A 4 74.97 11.72 -3.71
C ALA A 4 75.88 11.47 -4.92
N ARG A 5 76.01 12.37 -5.86
CA ARG A 5 77.06 12.41 -6.88
C ARG A 5 77.84 13.68 -6.71
N GLY A 6 79.13 13.51 -6.41
CA GLY A 6 80.12 14.56 -6.40
C GLY A 6 80.28 15.12 -7.82
N ARG A 7 80.30 16.45 -7.95
CA ARG A 7 80.81 17.22 -9.08
C ARG A 7 81.67 18.39 -8.60
N THR A 8 82.72 18.60 -9.31
CA THR A 8 83.73 19.66 -9.18
C THR A 8 83.13 21.04 -9.43
N ALA A 9 83.70 22.01 -8.68
CA ALA A 9 83.33 23.44 -8.76
C ALA A 9 83.48 24.00 -10.16
N GLN A 10 82.44 24.45 -10.76
CA GLN A 10 82.23 25.56 -11.73
C GLN A 10 80.85 25.44 -12.33
N ASP A 11 79.93 26.21 -11.72
CA ASP A 11 78.71 26.75 -12.33
C ASP A 11 77.87 27.42 -11.22
N ASP A 12 78.11 28.71 -11.04
CA ASP A 12 77.22 29.57 -10.24
C ASP A 12 75.94 29.81 -11.00
N ASN A 13 74.84 29.31 -10.52
CA ASN A 13 73.46 29.63 -10.63
C ASN A 13 72.60 28.34 -10.71
N ILE A 14 72.39 27.65 -9.60
CA ILE A 14 71.43 26.58 -9.53
C ILE A 14 70.39 26.94 -8.47
N GLU A 15 69.21 27.44 -8.91
CA GLU A 15 68.03 27.56 -8.08
C GLU A 15 67.52 26.16 -7.69
N GLY A 16 67.47 25.85 -6.40
CA GLY A 16 66.88 24.58 -5.86
C GLY A 16 67.60 23.95 -4.67
N LEU A 17 68.62 24.66 -4.11
CA LEU A 17 69.32 24.18 -2.94
C LEU A 17 68.59 24.55 -1.66
N LYS A 18 68.13 23.54 -0.86
CA LYS A 18 67.60 23.75 0.49
C LYS A 18 68.52 23.09 1.50
N ILE A 19 68.89 23.82 2.57
CA ILE A 19 69.61 23.28 3.70
C ILE A 19 68.61 22.64 4.69
N ILE A 20 68.61 21.33 4.85
CA ILE A 20 67.82 20.57 5.81
C ILE A 20 68.81 19.87 6.75
N ASN A 21 68.77 20.16 8.05
CA ASN A 21 69.62 19.58 9.12
C ASN A 21 71.15 19.74 8.83
N GLY A 22 71.54 20.94 8.30
CA GLY A 22 72.97 21.21 8.08
C GLY A 22 73.58 20.52 6.86
N LYS A 23 72.79 19.89 6.00
CA LYS A 23 73.23 19.29 4.74
C LYS A 23 72.47 19.90 3.55
N GLU A 24 73.23 20.23 2.50
CA GLU A 24 72.66 20.68 1.23
C GLU A 24 71.96 19.53 0.52
N VAL A 25 70.67 19.68 0.24
CA VAL A 25 69.83 18.69 -0.45
C VAL A 25 69.17 19.31 -1.65
N TYR A 26 69.39 18.74 -2.83
CA TYR A 26 68.70 19.12 -4.06
C TYR A 26 67.26 18.59 -4.00
N VAL A 27 66.31 19.45 -4.03
CA VAL A 27 64.86 19.07 -4.12
C VAL A 27 64.41 19.14 -5.57
N CYS A 28 64.48 18.00 -6.26
CA CYS A 28 63.99 17.89 -7.61
C CYS A 28 62.45 17.86 -7.60
N MET A 29 61.84 18.71 -8.40
CA MET A 29 60.38 18.72 -8.59
C MET A 29 59.94 17.50 -9.41
N GLU A 30 59.03 16.64 -8.84
CA GLU A 30 58.47 15.51 -9.55
C GLU A 30 57.05 15.80 -10.05
N GLY A 31 56.76 15.29 -11.27
CA GLY A 31 55.43 15.30 -11.86
C GLY A 31 55.14 13.99 -12.59
N TYR A 32 53.84 13.66 -12.77
CA TYR A 32 53.45 12.41 -13.46
C TYR A 32 53.58 12.59 -14.98
N CYS A 33 54.43 11.80 -15.61
CA CYS A 33 54.62 11.76 -17.04
C CYS A 33 53.66 10.74 -17.68
N LEU A 34 52.74 11.18 -18.51
CA LEU A 34 51.74 10.32 -19.16
C LEU A 34 52.37 9.33 -20.17
N LYS A 35 53.50 9.71 -20.81
CA LYS A 35 54.20 8.84 -21.74
C LYS A 35 55.03 7.78 -21.04
N CYS A 36 55.70 8.12 -19.91
CA CYS A 36 56.45 7.18 -19.11
C CYS A 36 55.57 6.39 -18.12
N LYS A 37 54.34 6.78 -17.93
CA LYS A 37 53.38 6.19 -16.93
C LYS A 37 53.94 6.10 -15.51
N ALA A 38 54.78 7.08 -15.14
CA ALA A 38 55.46 7.14 -13.85
C ALA A 38 55.73 8.59 -13.42
N LYS A 39 55.96 8.80 -12.11
CA LYS A 39 56.49 10.08 -11.61
C LYS A 39 57.90 10.26 -12.14
N ARG A 40 58.19 11.41 -12.68
CA ARG A 40 59.49 11.78 -13.21
C ARG A 40 59.86 13.20 -12.80
N GLU A 41 61.12 13.51 -12.81
CA GLU A 41 61.63 14.85 -12.60
C GLU A 41 61.15 15.79 -13.70
N VAL A 42 60.74 16.97 -13.28
CA VAL A 42 60.26 18.02 -14.19
C VAL A 42 61.43 18.94 -14.49
N ALA A 43 61.98 18.85 -15.70
CA ALA A 43 63.00 19.77 -16.19
C ALA A 43 62.36 21.09 -16.64
N ASN A 44 63.07 22.21 -16.37
CA ASN A 44 62.65 23.58 -16.67
C ASN A 44 61.22 23.88 -16.16
N PRO A 45 61.01 23.85 -14.82
CA PRO A 45 59.68 24.11 -14.23
C PRO A 45 59.32 25.60 -14.33
N GLU A 46 58.25 25.90 -15.04
CA GLU A 46 57.69 27.26 -15.15
C GLU A 46 56.38 27.37 -14.42
N ALA A 47 56.21 28.39 -13.59
CA ALA A 47 54.94 28.71 -12.95
C ALA A 47 53.93 29.20 -13.96
N ALA A 48 52.73 28.69 -13.90
CA ALA A 48 51.59 29.09 -14.74
C ALA A 48 50.30 29.03 -13.93
N PHE A 49 49.29 29.77 -14.41
CA PHE A 49 47.93 29.70 -13.88
C PHE A 49 46.98 29.20 -14.95
N LEU A 50 46.06 28.36 -14.56
CA LEU A 50 44.95 27.97 -15.42
C LEU A 50 43.97 29.15 -15.58
N SER A 51 43.09 29.07 -16.57
CA SER A 51 42.06 30.09 -16.82
C SER A 51 41.06 30.31 -15.64
N ASN A 52 41.04 29.41 -14.69
CA ASN A 52 40.26 29.53 -13.45
C ASN A 52 41.08 30.02 -12.22
N GLY A 53 42.27 30.55 -12.47
CA GLY A 53 43.16 31.06 -11.42
C GLY A 53 43.91 30.00 -10.59
N ARG A 54 43.73 28.70 -10.87
CA ARG A 54 44.44 27.64 -10.14
C ARG A 54 45.92 27.55 -10.56
N PRO A 55 46.88 27.52 -9.63
CA PRO A 55 48.28 27.41 -9.91
C PRO A 55 48.62 26.03 -10.49
N THR A 56 49.49 26.05 -11.51
CA THR A 56 50.08 24.85 -12.12
C THR A 56 51.50 25.13 -12.50
N THR A 57 52.38 24.15 -12.40
CA THR A 57 53.73 24.23 -12.90
C THR A 57 53.86 23.37 -14.14
N ARG A 58 54.38 23.96 -15.21
CA ARG A 58 54.65 23.30 -16.49
C ARG A 58 56.14 23.05 -16.63
N GLY A 59 56.47 21.94 -17.28
CA GLY A 59 57.84 21.62 -17.61
C GLY A 59 57.92 20.37 -18.49
N THR A 60 59.09 19.85 -18.71
CA THR A 60 59.31 18.66 -19.55
C THR A 60 59.82 17.50 -18.70
N CYS A 61 59.52 16.28 -19.10
CA CYS A 61 59.99 15.08 -18.49
C CYS A 61 61.52 14.94 -18.75
N ALA A 62 62.35 14.86 -17.71
CA ALA A 62 63.78 14.69 -17.85
C ALA A 62 64.20 13.41 -18.62
N VAL A 63 63.30 12.39 -18.69
CA VAL A 63 63.60 11.09 -19.34
C VAL A 63 63.12 11.07 -20.80
N CYS A 64 61.94 11.58 -21.13
CA CYS A 64 61.35 11.42 -22.47
C CYS A 64 61.00 12.74 -23.17
N GLY A 65 61.30 13.90 -22.58
CA GLY A 65 61.03 15.22 -23.14
C GLY A 65 59.57 15.64 -23.24
N SER A 66 58.62 14.79 -22.85
CA SER A 66 57.18 15.08 -22.91
C SER A 66 56.79 16.13 -21.89
N LYS A 67 55.83 17.00 -22.25
CA LYS A 67 55.28 18.02 -21.34
C LYS A 67 54.62 17.39 -20.10
N ILE A 68 55.01 17.90 -18.92
CA ILE A 68 54.40 17.54 -17.63
C ILE A 68 53.72 18.77 -17.07
N HIS A 69 52.54 18.57 -16.48
CA HIS A 69 51.80 19.58 -15.73
C HIS A 69 51.58 19.09 -14.29
N ARG A 70 52.04 19.86 -13.33
CA ARG A 70 51.79 19.59 -11.92
C ARG A 70 50.85 20.64 -11.36
N MET A 71 49.69 20.16 -10.81
CA MET A 71 48.69 21.02 -10.18
C MET A 71 49.12 21.41 -8.76
N GLY A 72 48.84 22.63 -8.37
CA GLY A 72 49.10 23.16 -7.04
C GLY A 72 50.23 24.22 -7.03
N VAL A 73 50.37 24.89 -5.89
CA VAL A 73 51.40 25.89 -5.66
C VAL A 73 52.75 25.18 -5.53
N THR A 74 53.78 25.73 -6.15
CA THR A 74 55.19 25.30 -6.03
C THR A 74 56.05 26.51 -5.74
N ASP A 75 57.31 26.33 -5.37
CA ASP A 75 58.25 27.42 -5.10
C ASP A 75 58.40 28.38 -6.30
N ALA A 76 58.17 27.89 -7.53
CA ALA A 76 58.14 28.69 -8.76
C ALA A 76 57.01 29.71 -8.81
N HIS A 77 56.01 29.64 -7.93
CA HIS A 77 54.92 30.61 -7.85
C HIS A 77 55.19 31.73 -6.83
N ALA A 78 56.37 31.71 -6.15
CA ALA A 78 56.72 32.74 -5.19
C ALA A 78 56.77 34.12 -5.84
N GLY A 79 55.98 35.06 -5.30
CA GLY A 79 55.92 36.42 -5.83
C GLY A 79 54.96 36.60 -7.04
N LEU A 80 54.31 35.54 -7.54
CA LEU A 80 53.37 35.66 -8.65
C LEU A 80 51.92 35.79 -8.12
N THR A 81 51.21 36.79 -8.59
CA THR A 81 49.76 36.96 -8.32
C THR A 81 48.92 36.20 -9.34
N PRO A 82 47.94 35.38 -8.92
CA PRO A 82 47.05 34.69 -9.85
C PRO A 82 46.23 35.72 -10.65
N PRO A 83 46.08 35.54 -11.99
CA PRO A 83 45.23 36.40 -12.78
C PRO A 83 43.79 36.31 -12.27
N PRO A 84 43.01 37.40 -12.31
CA PRO A 84 41.60 37.37 -11.86
C PRO A 84 40.88 36.32 -12.69
N PRO A 85 39.98 35.51 -12.07
CA PRO A 85 39.27 34.50 -12.80
C PRO A 85 38.48 35.12 -13.93
N VAL A 86 38.76 34.71 -15.16
CA VAL A 86 37.99 35.10 -16.31
C VAL A 86 36.55 34.59 -16.14
N LYS A 87 35.64 35.49 -15.76
CA LYS A 87 34.20 35.18 -15.78
C LYS A 87 33.88 34.83 -17.24
N ARG A 88 33.65 33.54 -17.49
CA ARG A 88 33.05 33.11 -18.76
C ARG A 88 31.71 33.85 -18.90
N VAL A 89 31.68 34.87 -19.71
CA VAL A 89 30.43 35.47 -20.18
C VAL A 89 29.74 34.36 -20.96
N SER A 90 28.77 33.73 -20.33
CA SER A 90 27.92 32.78 -21.03
C SER A 90 27.28 33.58 -22.19
N LYS A 91 27.51 33.16 -23.44
CA LYS A 91 26.70 33.63 -24.54
C LYS A 91 25.27 33.41 -24.13
N ARG A 92 24.49 34.50 -23.93
CA ARG A 92 23.04 34.40 -23.68
C ARG A 92 22.48 33.72 -24.93
N THR A 93 22.32 32.40 -24.87
CA THR A 93 21.54 31.66 -25.86
C THR A 93 20.14 32.24 -25.81
N LYS A 94 19.64 32.67 -26.96
CA LYS A 94 18.27 33.18 -27.08
C LYS A 94 17.36 32.03 -26.60
N ARG A 95 16.75 32.20 -25.45
CA ARG A 95 15.79 31.23 -24.92
C ARG A 95 14.61 31.19 -25.86
N ASN A 96 14.05 30.00 -26.10
CA ASN A 96 12.93 29.82 -27.00
C ASN A 96 12.06 28.66 -26.51
N GLY A 97 10.73 28.87 -26.51
CA GLY A 97 9.74 27.89 -26.18
C GLY A 97 9.49 27.70 -24.68
N LYS A 98 8.51 26.87 -24.36
CA LYS A 98 8.02 26.57 -23.02
C LYS A 98 8.32 25.12 -22.68
N LEU A 99 8.99 24.85 -21.53
CA LEU A 99 9.25 23.53 -21.04
C LEU A 99 8.18 23.15 -20.01
N VAL A 100 7.56 22.00 -20.16
CA VAL A 100 6.63 21.41 -19.18
C VAL A 100 7.23 20.14 -18.61
N ILE A 101 7.28 20.02 -17.28
CA ILE A 101 7.81 18.84 -16.59
C ILE A 101 6.67 18.19 -15.81
N VAL A 102 6.46 16.90 -16.06
CA VAL A 102 5.48 16.03 -15.41
C VAL A 102 6.17 14.82 -14.76
N GLU A 103 5.45 13.99 -13.98
CA GLU A 103 6.09 12.86 -13.30
C GLU A 103 6.38 11.67 -14.21
N SER A 104 5.47 11.35 -15.12
CA SER A 104 5.53 10.11 -15.90
C SER A 104 5.61 10.31 -17.40
N PRO A 105 6.24 9.37 -18.13
CA PRO A 105 6.28 9.41 -19.58
C PRO A 105 4.90 9.35 -20.24
N THR A 106 3.95 8.65 -19.65
CA THR A 106 2.56 8.56 -20.14
C THR A 106 1.88 9.92 -20.04
N LYS A 107 1.92 10.55 -18.86
CA LYS A 107 1.40 11.90 -18.65
C LYS A 107 2.06 12.92 -19.61
N ALA A 108 3.38 12.77 -19.88
CA ALA A 108 4.08 13.63 -20.82
C ALA A 108 3.53 13.52 -22.25
N LYS A 109 3.18 12.33 -22.71
CA LYS A 109 2.56 12.10 -24.02
C LYS A 109 1.17 12.73 -24.10
N THR A 110 0.34 12.46 -23.08
CA THR A 110 -1.06 12.94 -23.03
C THR A 110 -1.11 14.48 -22.99
N VAL A 111 -0.41 15.10 -22.04
CA VAL A 111 -0.35 16.56 -21.88
C VAL A 111 0.31 17.22 -23.07
N GLY A 112 1.40 16.64 -23.60
CA GLY A 112 2.12 17.19 -24.76
C GLY A 112 1.27 17.25 -26.02
N ARG A 113 0.35 16.30 -26.19
CA ARG A 113 -0.62 16.30 -27.29
C ARG A 113 -1.61 17.46 -27.17
N PHE A 114 -2.11 17.72 -25.96
CA PHE A 114 -3.09 18.79 -25.72
C PHE A 114 -2.50 20.20 -25.90
N LEU A 115 -1.27 20.38 -25.43
CA LEU A 115 -0.59 21.69 -25.49
C LEU A 115 -0.04 22.07 -26.88
N GLY A 116 0.22 21.09 -27.75
CA GLY A 116 0.65 21.32 -29.12
C GLY A 116 2.10 21.83 -29.28
N LYS A 117 2.41 22.42 -30.43
CA LYS A 117 3.78 22.70 -30.92
C LYS A 117 4.56 23.75 -30.11
N GLY A 118 3.92 24.57 -29.28
CA GLY A 118 4.58 25.63 -28.48
C GLY A 118 5.26 25.15 -27.21
N PHE A 119 5.02 23.92 -26.83
CA PHE A 119 5.44 23.34 -25.56
C PHE A 119 6.30 22.08 -25.75
N GLN A 120 7.38 22.01 -24.99
CA GLN A 120 8.21 20.81 -24.90
C GLN A 120 7.92 20.10 -23.59
N VAL A 121 7.21 18.97 -23.63
CA VAL A 121 6.83 18.21 -22.43
C VAL A 121 7.83 17.09 -22.16
N ARG A 122 8.29 16.95 -20.91
CA ARG A 122 9.24 15.93 -20.47
C ARG A 122 8.82 15.35 -19.11
N ALA A 123 9.27 14.14 -18.82
CA ALA A 123 8.99 13.45 -17.57
C ALA A 123 10.20 13.43 -16.63
N SER A 124 9.97 13.65 -15.33
CA SER A 124 10.97 13.48 -14.27
C SER A 124 11.14 12.01 -13.84
N VAL A 125 10.18 11.16 -14.22
CA VAL A 125 10.09 9.74 -13.79
C VAL A 125 10.05 9.64 -12.26
N GLY A 126 9.17 10.41 -11.61
CA GLY A 126 9.01 10.52 -10.16
C GLY A 126 10.01 11.46 -9.51
N HIS A 127 10.31 11.26 -8.21
CA HIS A 127 11.24 12.10 -7.45
C HIS A 127 12.65 12.13 -8.04
N VAL A 128 13.22 13.31 -8.10
CA VAL A 128 14.60 13.54 -8.59
C VAL A 128 15.61 13.73 -7.46
N ARG A 129 15.17 14.00 -6.23
CA ARG A 129 15.99 14.10 -5.01
C ARG A 129 15.37 13.22 -3.92
N ASP A 130 16.20 12.63 -3.07
CA ASP A 130 15.77 11.88 -1.88
C ASP A 130 16.86 11.90 -0.81
N LEU A 131 16.50 11.53 0.43
CA LEU A 131 17.43 11.28 1.52
C LEU A 131 18.27 10.02 1.22
N LEU A 132 19.54 10.02 1.57
CA LEU A 132 20.41 8.85 1.38
C LEU A 132 19.90 7.65 2.20
N ARG A 133 19.90 6.48 1.57
CA ARG A 133 19.44 5.23 2.23
C ARG A 133 20.40 4.73 3.30
N SER A 134 21.71 5.02 3.16
CA SER A 134 22.77 4.53 4.04
C SER A 134 23.05 5.41 5.26
N GLN A 135 22.37 6.54 5.40
CA GLN A 135 22.54 7.52 6.46
C GLN A 135 21.19 8.07 6.89
N LEU A 136 21.12 8.62 8.11
CA LEU A 136 19.92 9.33 8.58
C LEU A 136 19.56 10.45 7.61
N SER A 137 20.56 11.22 7.16
CA SER A 137 20.43 12.33 6.20
C SER A 137 19.49 13.46 6.68
N VAL A 138 19.30 13.58 7.98
CA VAL A 138 18.55 14.64 8.67
C VAL A 138 19.47 15.18 9.75
N ASP A 139 19.60 16.48 9.84
CA ASP A 139 20.38 17.19 10.83
C ASP A 139 19.44 17.60 11.98
N VAL A 140 19.34 16.73 12.99
CA VAL A 140 18.37 16.88 14.09
C VAL A 140 18.71 18.05 15.01
N ASP A 141 19.99 18.42 15.12
CA ASP A 141 20.46 19.53 15.94
C ASP A 141 20.24 20.89 15.25
N ASN A 142 20.10 20.89 13.92
CA ASN A 142 19.88 22.06 13.10
C ASN A 142 18.49 22.01 12.45
N GLU A 143 17.44 22.15 13.27
CA GLU A 143 16.03 22.24 12.87
C GLU A 143 15.59 21.15 11.88
N PHE A 144 16.05 19.90 12.11
CA PHE A 144 15.75 18.75 11.25
C PHE A 144 16.08 18.96 9.77
N THR A 145 17.05 19.80 9.45
CA THR A 145 17.42 20.13 8.08
C THR A 145 17.75 18.88 7.25
N PRO A 146 16.97 18.55 6.19
CA PRO A 146 17.20 17.37 5.39
C PRO A 146 18.37 17.53 4.42
N LYS A 147 19.23 16.51 4.32
CA LYS A 147 20.36 16.46 3.38
C LYS A 147 19.96 15.67 2.13
N TYR A 148 19.26 16.32 1.21
CA TYR A 148 18.82 15.71 -0.06
C TYR A 148 19.96 15.48 -1.03
N ARG A 149 19.88 14.40 -1.80
CA ARG A 149 20.79 14.09 -2.90
C ARG A 149 20.04 13.60 -4.13
N ILE A 150 20.61 13.79 -5.31
CA ILE A 150 20.14 13.22 -6.56
C ILE A 150 20.62 11.76 -6.62
N PRO A 151 19.73 10.75 -6.60
CA PRO A 151 20.10 9.35 -6.79
C PRO A 151 20.85 9.13 -8.11
N ASN A 152 21.77 8.17 -8.13
CA ASN A 152 22.62 7.96 -9.32
C ASN A 152 21.80 7.67 -10.58
N GLU A 153 20.72 6.91 -10.45
CA GLU A 153 19.77 6.56 -11.50
C GLU A 153 19.00 7.78 -12.05
N LYS A 154 18.88 8.86 -11.27
CA LYS A 154 18.18 10.10 -11.67
C LYS A 154 19.08 11.15 -12.30
N ARG A 155 20.39 11.02 -12.16
CA ARG A 155 21.36 11.99 -12.72
C ARG A 155 21.21 12.24 -14.22
N PRO A 156 20.97 11.22 -15.09
CA PRO A 156 20.77 11.45 -16.52
C PRO A 156 19.54 12.32 -16.80
N VAL A 157 18.41 12.01 -16.14
CA VAL A 157 17.15 12.75 -16.28
C VAL A 157 17.32 14.20 -15.83
N VAL A 158 17.90 14.42 -14.65
CA VAL A 158 18.15 15.78 -14.13
C VAL A 158 19.08 16.57 -15.07
N LYS A 159 20.11 15.93 -15.62
CA LYS A 159 21.02 16.58 -16.58
C LYS A 159 20.29 17.01 -17.86
N GLU A 160 19.41 16.16 -18.38
CA GLU A 160 18.57 16.47 -19.55
C GLU A 160 17.63 17.64 -19.23
N LEU A 161 16.85 17.53 -18.14
CA LEU A 161 15.88 18.56 -17.73
C LEU A 161 16.57 19.93 -17.52
N LYS A 162 17.75 19.94 -16.86
CA LYS A 162 18.54 21.15 -16.66
C LYS A 162 18.98 21.75 -17.99
N ALA A 163 19.43 20.93 -18.94
CA ALA A 163 19.86 21.43 -20.26
C ALA A 163 18.69 22.04 -21.06
N LEU A 164 17.51 21.41 -20.99
CA LEU A 164 16.32 21.92 -21.66
C LEU A 164 15.79 23.20 -20.98
N ALA A 165 15.78 23.26 -19.66
CA ALA A 165 15.34 24.41 -18.90
C ALA A 165 16.21 25.66 -19.20
N GLN A 166 17.51 25.48 -19.38
CA GLN A 166 18.42 26.57 -19.75
C GLN A 166 18.11 27.19 -21.14
N GLN A 167 17.46 26.42 -22.02
CA GLN A 167 17.05 26.86 -23.36
C GLN A 167 15.63 27.42 -23.39
N ALA A 168 14.78 27.08 -22.40
CA ALA A 168 13.39 27.48 -22.30
C ALA A 168 13.24 28.95 -21.85
N GLU A 169 12.22 29.63 -22.34
CA GLU A 169 11.79 30.95 -21.85
C GLU A 169 11.09 30.85 -20.52
N GLN A 170 10.25 29.81 -20.34
CA GLN A 170 9.44 29.53 -19.17
C GLN A 170 9.44 28.04 -18.90
N VAL A 171 9.35 27.66 -17.61
CA VAL A 171 9.22 26.28 -17.15
C VAL A 171 7.91 26.13 -16.40
N TYR A 172 7.16 25.11 -16.74
CA TYR A 172 5.92 24.74 -16.07
C TYR A 172 6.11 23.39 -15.37
N LEU A 173 5.84 23.34 -14.07
CA LEU A 173 5.89 22.13 -13.26
C LEU A 173 4.45 21.60 -13.11
N ALA A 174 4.09 20.62 -13.94
CA ALA A 174 2.73 20.07 -14.05
C ALA A 174 2.63 18.68 -13.42
N THR A 175 3.15 18.58 -12.19
CA THR A 175 3.12 17.39 -11.35
C THR A 175 1.72 17.19 -10.75
N ASP A 176 1.43 16.03 -10.14
CA ASP A 176 0.12 15.67 -9.60
C ASP A 176 -0.38 16.68 -8.54
N PRO A 177 -1.69 16.76 -8.27
CA PRO A 177 -2.29 17.79 -7.42
C PRO A 177 -2.12 17.54 -5.91
N ASP A 178 -1.38 16.52 -5.50
CA ASP A 178 -1.15 16.20 -4.09
C ASP A 178 0.17 16.78 -3.54
N ARG A 179 0.38 16.66 -2.22
CA ARG A 179 1.62 17.12 -1.54
C ARG A 179 2.88 16.42 -2.07
N GLU A 180 2.77 15.19 -2.58
CA GLU A 180 3.88 14.47 -3.22
C GLU A 180 4.28 15.15 -4.52
N GLY A 181 3.30 15.51 -5.39
CA GLY A 181 3.52 16.25 -6.62
C GLY A 181 4.10 17.65 -6.39
N GLU A 182 3.68 18.33 -5.30
CA GLU A 182 4.23 19.64 -4.93
C GLU A 182 5.71 19.53 -4.51
N ALA A 183 6.05 18.50 -3.70
CA ALA A 183 7.43 18.23 -3.32
C ALA A 183 8.29 17.83 -4.54
N ILE A 184 7.75 17.05 -5.49
CA ILE A 184 8.45 16.75 -6.76
C ILE A 184 8.73 18.04 -7.53
N ALA A 185 7.77 18.95 -7.63
CA ALA A 185 7.94 20.25 -8.29
C ALA A 185 9.06 21.08 -7.65
N TRP A 186 9.06 21.17 -6.32
CA TRP A 186 10.11 21.84 -5.57
C TRP A 186 11.49 21.18 -5.75
N HIS A 187 11.56 19.85 -5.68
CA HIS A 187 12.80 19.11 -5.93
C HIS A 187 13.33 19.31 -7.34
N LEU A 188 12.46 19.45 -8.35
CA LEU A 188 12.84 19.75 -9.72
C LEU A 188 13.42 21.17 -9.85
N LYS A 189 12.78 22.16 -9.22
CA LYS A 189 13.26 23.55 -9.19
C LYS A 189 14.69 23.61 -8.65
N GLU A 190 14.95 22.92 -7.56
CA GLU A 190 16.29 22.88 -6.94
C GLU A 190 17.29 22.05 -7.77
N ALA A 191 16.92 20.81 -8.18
CA ALA A 191 17.83 19.88 -8.85
C ALA A 191 18.24 20.35 -10.26
N ALA A 192 17.32 20.94 -10.99
CA ALA A 192 17.56 21.49 -12.32
C ALA A 192 18.10 22.93 -12.30
N GLU A 193 18.29 23.52 -11.10
CA GLU A 193 18.81 24.91 -10.91
C GLU A 193 17.98 25.92 -11.72
N LEU A 194 16.66 25.92 -11.51
CA LEU A 194 15.73 26.77 -12.26
C LEU A 194 15.74 28.24 -11.81
N ASN A 195 16.57 28.59 -10.83
CA ASN A 195 16.70 29.98 -10.36
C ASN A 195 17.05 30.94 -11.50
N GLY A 196 16.27 32.01 -11.64
CA GLY A 196 16.38 32.97 -12.71
C GLY A 196 15.76 32.58 -14.07
N ILE A 197 14.96 31.50 -14.05
CA ILE A 197 14.06 31.13 -15.15
C ILE A 197 12.63 31.26 -14.61
N PRO A 198 11.72 31.96 -15.30
CA PRO A 198 10.32 32.02 -14.91
C PRO A 198 9.76 30.58 -14.78
N THR A 199 9.37 30.19 -13.57
CA THR A 199 8.95 28.83 -13.26
C THR A 199 7.61 28.89 -12.57
N TYR A 200 6.66 28.15 -13.08
CA TYR A 200 5.27 28.14 -12.63
C TYR A 200 4.83 26.72 -12.29
N ARG A 201 3.94 26.61 -11.33
CA ARG A 201 3.21 25.40 -10.97
C ARG A 201 1.87 25.38 -11.67
N VAL A 202 1.54 24.26 -12.30
CA VAL A 202 0.23 24.02 -12.94
C VAL A 202 -0.38 22.75 -12.37
N VAL A 203 -1.64 22.83 -11.95
CA VAL A 203 -2.36 21.74 -11.29
C VAL A 203 -3.66 21.47 -12.05
N PHE A 204 -3.96 20.20 -12.26
CA PHE A 204 -5.23 19.74 -12.85
C PHE A 204 -5.62 18.39 -12.24
N HIS A 205 -6.94 18.20 -12.00
CA HIS A 205 -7.48 17.01 -11.35
C HIS A 205 -7.88 15.93 -12.34
N GLU A 206 -7.94 16.25 -13.63
CA GLU A 206 -8.18 15.31 -14.72
C GLU A 206 -7.32 15.67 -15.94
N ILE A 207 -6.93 14.66 -16.70
CA ILE A 207 -6.08 14.89 -17.88
C ILE A 207 -6.94 14.87 -19.15
N THR A 208 -7.76 15.91 -19.26
CA THR A 208 -8.56 16.23 -20.44
C THR A 208 -8.01 17.50 -21.11
N LYS A 209 -8.35 17.73 -22.40
CA LYS A 209 -7.91 18.94 -23.10
C LYS A 209 -8.40 20.19 -22.39
N THR A 210 -9.66 20.22 -22.01
CA THR A 210 -10.30 21.38 -21.36
C THR A 210 -9.62 21.70 -20.03
N ALA A 211 -9.47 20.69 -19.15
CA ALA A 211 -8.86 20.89 -17.84
C ALA A 211 -7.38 21.31 -17.93
N VAL A 212 -6.62 20.75 -18.90
CA VAL A 212 -5.23 21.15 -19.14
C VAL A 212 -5.16 22.57 -19.67
N ASP A 213 -5.98 22.95 -20.67
CA ASP A 213 -5.97 24.31 -21.25
C ASP A 213 -6.34 25.35 -20.16
N GLU A 214 -7.33 25.07 -19.31
CA GLU A 214 -7.74 25.94 -18.20
C GLU A 214 -6.63 26.09 -17.15
N ALA A 215 -6.02 24.98 -16.73
CA ALA A 215 -4.95 25.01 -15.74
C ALA A 215 -3.73 25.83 -16.23
N PHE A 216 -3.41 25.80 -17.51
CA PHE A 216 -2.33 26.61 -18.07
C PHE A 216 -2.66 28.10 -18.20
N GLN A 217 -3.93 28.50 -18.06
CA GLN A 217 -4.34 29.90 -17.96
C GLN A 217 -4.18 30.46 -16.56
N HIS A 218 -4.15 29.57 -15.54
CA HIS A 218 -4.08 29.94 -14.12
C HIS A 218 -2.85 29.32 -13.43
N PRO A 219 -1.61 29.59 -13.90
CA PRO A 219 -0.41 29.09 -13.26
C PRO A 219 -0.18 29.79 -11.91
N ARG A 220 0.36 29.05 -10.93
CA ARG A 220 0.66 29.58 -9.60
C ARG A 220 2.13 29.36 -9.23
N GLU A 221 2.55 29.80 -8.06
CA GLU A 221 3.81 29.41 -7.46
C GLU A 221 3.73 28.05 -6.74
N ILE A 222 4.89 27.49 -6.40
CA ILE A 222 4.97 26.29 -5.58
C ILE A 222 4.47 26.63 -4.18
N ASP A 223 3.55 25.84 -3.67
CA ASP A 223 3.05 25.95 -2.31
C ASP A 223 4.04 25.30 -1.32
N MET A 224 4.72 26.14 -0.55
CA MET A 224 5.72 25.67 0.41
C MET A 224 5.12 24.99 1.64
N ASN A 225 3.87 25.22 1.98
CA ASN A 225 3.19 24.54 3.07
C ASN A 225 2.99 23.05 2.72
N LEU A 226 2.50 22.76 1.50
CA LEU A 226 2.40 21.39 0.98
C LEU A 226 3.77 20.71 0.89
N VAL A 227 4.82 21.44 0.49
CA VAL A 227 6.20 20.94 0.46
C VAL A 227 6.66 20.59 1.88
N ASN A 228 6.42 21.47 2.85
CA ASN A 228 6.83 21.29 4.24
C ASN A 228 6.10 20.10 4.89
N ALA A 229 4.81 19.93 4.62
CA ALA A 229 4.03 18.77 5.08
C ALA A 229 4.60 17.46 4.54
N GLN A 230 4.96 17.42 3.26
CA GLN A 230 5.61 16.24 2.66
C GLN A 230 7.01 16.01 3.25
N GLN A 231 7.80 17.07 3.47
CA GLN A 231 9.12 16.98 4.11
C GLN A 231 9.00 16.45 5.54
N ALA A 232 8.10 17.03 6.35
CA ALA A 232 7.86 16.58 7.71
C ALA A 232 7.53 15.08 7.76
N ARG A 233 6.57 14.64 6.93
CA ARG A 233 6.24 13.23 6.80
C ARG A 233 7.45 12.38 6.41
N ARG A 234 8.21 12.80 5.40
CA ARG A 234 9.40 12.07 4.93
C ARG A 234 10.47 11.96 6.00
N ILE A 235 10.67 13.00 6.80
CA ILE A 235 11.61 13.04 7.92
C ILE A 235 11.13 12.15 9.06
N LEU A 236 9.86 12.23 9.47
CA LEU A 236 9.27 11.33 10.47
C LEU A 236 9.46 9.85 10.11
N ASP A 237 9.07 9.47 8.90
CA ASP A 237 9.24 8.10 8.42
C ASP A 237 10.72 7.69 8.38
N ARG A 238 11.63 8.65 8.12
CA ARG A 238 13.07 8.43 8.16
C ARG A 238 13.58 8.23 9.58
N LEU A 239 13.18 9.07 10.53
CA LEU A 239 13.57 8.97 11.93
C LEU A 239 13.16 7.62 12.51
N VAL A 240 11.87 7.30 12.41
CA VAL A 240 11.33 6.03 12.93
C VAL A 240 11.98 4.83 12.25
N GLY A 241 11.98 4.80 10.92
CA GLY A 241 12.48 3.65 10.17
C GLY A 241 13.99 3.42 10.34
N TYR A 242 14.78 4.49 10.41
CA TYR A 242 16.25 4.40 10.52
C TYR A 242 16.71 4.10 11.94
N MET A 243 15.97 4.53 12.96
CA MET A 243 16.35 4.31 14.36
C MET A 243 15.81 3.01 14.94
N LEU A 244 14.54 2.63 14.62
CA LEU A 244 13.96 1.37 15.09
C LEU A 244 14.48 0.13 14.35
N SER A 245 14.77 0.24 13.04
CA SER A 245 15.15 -0.96 12.29
C SER A 245 16.48 -1.59 12.80
N PRO A 246 17.53 -0.84 13.15
CA PRO A 246 18.72 -1.40 13.77
C PRO A 246 18.45 -2.08 15.11
N LEU A 247 17.55 -1.53 15.94
CA LEU A 247 17.13 -2.14 17.19
C LEU A 247 16.50 -3.52 16.92
N LEU A 248 15.56 -3.60 15.97
CA LEU A 248 14.98 -4.88 15.53
C LEU A 248 16.04 -5.86 15.04
N TRP A 249 17.09 -5.37 14.35
CA TRP A 249 18.15 -6.26 13.87
C TRP A 249 19.01 -6.81 14.99
N SER A 250 19.27 -6.03 16.01
CA SER A 250 20.08 -6.44 17.16
C SER A 250 19.34 -7.30 18.16
N LYS A 251 18.01 -7.12 18.28
CA LYS A 251 17.20 -7.72 19.33
C LYS A 251 16.28 -8.84 18.85
N VAL A 252 15.91 -8.86 17.56
CA VAL A 252 15.02 -9.87 16.97
C VAL A 252 15.71 -10.59 15.82
N ARG A 253 15.88 -9.93 14.66
CA ARG A 253 16.49 -10.53 13.46
C ARG A 253 16.85 -9.46 12.42
N SER A 254 17.94 -9.71 11.68
CA SER A 254 18.36 -8.86 10.58
C SER A 254 17.27 -8.72 9.48
N ARG A 255 17.26 -7.57 8.78
CA ARG A 255 16.36 -7.22 7.67
C ARG A 255 14.89 -6.97 8.06
N LEU A 256 14.54 -6.92 9.33
CA LEU A 256 13.24 -6.41 9.77
C LEU A 256 13.23 -4.88 9.64
N SER A 257 12.05 -4.30 9.58
CA SER A 257 11.90 -2.84 9.59
C SER A 257 10.65 -2.44 10.34
N ALA A 258 10.76 -1.43 11.17
CA ALA A 258 9.61 -0.75 11.73
C ALA A 258 9.37 0.57 10.98
N GLY A 259 8.13 1.00 10.96
CA GLY A 259 7.74 2.29 10.45
C GLY A 259 6.42 2.68 11.10
N ARG A 260 6.23 3.97 11.34
CA ARG A 260 5.11 4.51 12.10
C ARG A 260 3.77 3.87 11.72
N VAL A 261 3.27 4.13 10.54
CA VAL A 261 1.94 3.68 10.11
C VAL A 261 1.86 2.15 9.85
N GLN A 262 2.94 1.55 9.29
CA GLN A 262 2.95 0.11 9.04
C GLN A 262 2.92 -0.74 10.31
N SER A 263 3.51 -0.24 11.41
CA SER A 263 3.51 -0.95 12.69
C SER A 263 2.13 -0.92 13.35
N VAL A 264 1.39 0.19 13.20
CA VAL A 264 0.00 0.27 13.65
C VAL A 264 -0.91 -0.66 12.85
N ALA A 265 -0.72 -0.75 11.52
CA ALA A 265 -1.48 -1.70 10.70
C ALA A 265 -1.19 -3.17 11.11
N LEU A 266 0.06 -3.49 11.46
CA LEU A 266 0.41 -4.80 12.02
C LEU A 266 -0.28 -5.03 13.36
N ARG A 267 -0.29 -4.04 14.23
CA ARG A 267 -0.95 -4.10 15.55
C ARG A 267 -2.43 -4.45 15.41
N LEU A 268 -3.17 -3.79 14.53
CA LEU A 268 -4.59 -4.09 14.29
C LEU A 268 -4.80 -5.56 13.90
N VAL A 269 -3.94 -6.12 13.03
CA VAL A 269 -4.04 -7.52 12.62
C VAL A 269 -3.70 -8.47 13.77
N VAL A 270 -2.70 -8.16 14.59
CA VAL A 270 -2.29 -8.96 15.75
C VAL A 270 -3.35 -8.92 16.84
N GLU A 271 -3.89 -7.75 17.17
CA GLU A 271 -4.95 -7.60 18.16
C GLU A 271 -6.20 -8.39 17.75
N ARG A 272 -6.60 -8.31 16.48
CA ARG A 272 -7.71 -9.11 15.95
C ARG A 272 -7.46 -10.61 16.10
N GLU A 273 -6.26 -11.10 15.82
CA GLU A 273 -5.96 -12.52 16.01
C GLU A 273 -5.98 -12.94 17.49
N ARG A 274 -5.59 -12.03 18.39
CA ARG A 274 -5.70 -12.26 19.85
C ARG A 274 -7.16 -12.30 20.32
N GLU A 275 -7.98 -11.39 19.82
CA GLU A 275 -9.43 -11.40 20.06
C GLU A 275 -10.04 -12.73 19.64
N ILE A 276 -9.69 -13.22 18.44
CA ILE A 276 -10.18 -14.51 17.93
C ILE A 276 -9.72 -15.67 18.81
N ASN A 277 -8.45 -15.68 19.21
CA ASN A 277 -7.88 -16.76 20.02
C ASN A 277 -8.39 -16.78 21.48
N ALA A 278 -8.79 -15.63 22.01
CA ALA A 278 -9.36 -15.48 23.34
C ALA A 278 -10.89 -15.64 23.36
N PHE A 279 -11.50 -15.74 22.19
CA PHE A 279 -12.95 -15.81 22.07
C PHE A 279 -13.48 -17.16 22.53
N GLU A 280 -14.45 -17.13 23.43
CA GLU A 280 -15.19 -18.29 23.88
C GLU A 280 -16.59 -18.28 23.24
N ALA A 281 -16.91 -19.33 22.48
CA ALA A 281 -18.19 -19.45 21.83
C ALA A 281 -19.27 -19.75 22.88
N VAL A 282 -20.28 -18.89 22.95
CA VAL A 282 -21.45 -19.06 23.83
C VAL A 282 -22.59 -19.59 22.99
N GLU A 283 -23.16 -20.69 23.47
CA GLU A 283 -24.36 -21.27 22.89
C GLU A 283 -25.59 -20.40 23.15
N TYR A 284 -26.39 -20.19 22.11
CA TYR A 284 -27.72 -19.61 22.24
C TYR A 284 -28.69 -20.23 21.24
N TRP A 285 -29.96 -20.12 21.51
CA TRP A 285 -31.00 -20.67 20.67
C TRP A 285 -31.93 -19.60 20.16
N SER A 286 -32.44 -19.78 18.95
CA SER A 286 -33.53 -19.00 18.41
C SER A 286 -34.70 -19.92 18.03
N ILE A 287 -35.91 -19.38 18.06
CA ILE A 287 -37.10 -20.10 17.63
C ILE A 287 -37.76 -19.35 16.50
N ALA A 288 -38.01 -20.05 15.41
CA ALA A 288 -38.81 -19.55 14.29
C ALA A 288 -40.03 -20.42 14.07
N ALA A 289 -41.10 -19.85 13.58
CA ALA A 289 -42.31 -20.57 13.20
C ALA A 289 -42.63 -20.31 11.72
N ASP A 290 -42.81 -21.38 10.96
CA ASP A 290 -43.37 -21.29 9.61
C ASP A 290 -44.89 -21.32 9.75
N LEU A 291 -45.51 -20.25 9.36
CA LEU A 291 -46.96 -19.96 9.52
C LEU A 291 -47.65 -19.86 8.18
N ALA A 292 -48.92 -20.25 8.15
CA ALA A 292 -49.77 -20.15 6.97
C ALA A 292 -51.16 -19.60 7.34
N LYS A 293 -51.90 -19.05 6.40
CA LYS A 293 -53.29 -18.67 6.59
C LYS A 293 -54.17 -19.92 6.78
N LEU A 294 -55.21 -19.80 7.59
CA LEU A 294 -56.22 -20.86 7.75
C LEU A 294 -57.07 -21.05 6.46
N THR A 295 -57.22 -20.00 5.67
CA THR A 295 -58.01 -20.03 4.43
C THR A 295 -57.18 -20.34 3.20
N ASN A 296 -57.46 -21.49 2.56
CA ASN A 296 -56.96 -21.94 1.24
C ASN A 296 -55.44 -21.86 1.01
N GLY A 297 -54.70 -22.90 1.30
CA GLY A 297 -53.42 -23.26 0.69
C GLY A 297 -52.41 -22.10 0.54
N GLY A 298 -52.46 -21.13 1.45
CA GLY A 298 -51.72 -19.87 1.33
C GLY A 298 -50.22 -20.09 1.46
N ALA A 299 -49.46 -19.19 0.85
CA ALA A 299 -48.00 -19.17 0.99
C ALA A 299 -47.60 -19.12 2.45
N THR A 300 -46.63 -19.95 2.82
CA THR A 300 -46.01 -19.95 4.15
C THR A 300 -45.08 -18.78 4.30
N PHE A 301 -44.98 -18.26 5.52
CA PHE A 301 -43.99 -17.24 5.89
C PHE A 301 -43.34 -17.58 7.22
N ARG A 302 -42.10 -17.19 7.41
CA ARG A 302 -41.32 -17.43 8.62
C ARG A 302 -41.40 -16.23 9.56
N ALA A 303 -41.76 -16.47 10.83
CA ALA A 303 -41.74 -15.49 11.89
C ALA A 303 -40.77 -15.96 13.01
N LYS A 304 -39.88 -15.07 13.41
CA LYS A 304 -38.87 -15.33 14.48
C LYS A 304 -39.45 -14.86 15.82
N LEU A 305 -39.27 -15.66 16.90
CA LEU A 305 -39.64 -15.27 18.23
C LEU A 305 -38.86 -14.03 18.66
N ALA A 306 -39.58 -12.99 19.05
CA ALA A 306 -38.99 -11.68 19.38
C ALA A 306 -39.11 -11.33 20.87
N LYS A 307 -40.24 -11.73 21.53
CA LYS A 307 -40.47 -11.47 22.95
C LYS A 307 -41.29 -12.59 23.59
N VAL A 308 -41.08 -12.76 24.90
CA VAL A 308 -41.85 -13.67 25.75
C VAL A 308 -42.41 -12.85 26.91
N ASP A 309 -43.75 -12.93 27.15
CA ASP A 309 -44.46 -12.14 28.17
C ASP A 309 -44.13 -10.62 28.06
N ASP A 310 -44.09 -10.11 26.82
CA ASP A 310 -43.75 -8.73 26.45
C ASP A 310 -42.32 -8.28 26.84
N GLN A 311 -41.46 -9.20 27.28
CA GLN A 311 -40.02 -8.92 27.64
C GLN A 311 -39.07 -9.56 26.65
N ASP A 312 -37.87 -8.95 26.53
CA ASP A 312 -36.76 -9.57 25.83
C ASP A 312 -36.31 -10.82 26.57
N PHE A 313 -35.90 -11.82 25.84
CA PHE A 313 -35.51 -13.13 26.38
C PHE A 313 -34.17 -13.60 25.79
N SER A 314 -33.56 -14.54 26.44
CA SER A 314 -32.41 -15.29 25.93
C SER A 314 -32.63 -16.80 26.20
N LEU A 315 -32.24 -17.63 25.25
CA LEU A 315 -32.28 -19.07 25.35
C LEU A 315 -30.85 -19.60 25.33
N GLY A 316 -30.40 -20.19 26.43
CA GLY A 316 -29.02 -20.66 26.58
C GLY A 316 -28.89 -22.19 26.46
N SER A 317 -30.00 -22.93 26.30
CA SER A 317 -29.95 -24.39 26.25
C SER A 317 -31.05 -24.99 25.37
N GLU A 318 -30.77 -26.18 24.85
CA GLU A 318 -31.75 -27.01 24.12
C GLU A 318 -33.02 -27.29 24.96
N LYS A 319 -32.88 -27.51 26.27
CA LYS A 319 -33.98 -27.76 27.18
C LYS A 319 -34.96 -26.57 27.24
N GLU A 320 -34.45 -25.38 27.45
CA GLU A 320 -35.28 -24.16 27.48
C GLU A 320 -35.99 -23.92 26.14
N ALA A 321 -35.26 -24.12 25.02
CA ALA A 321 -35.85 -24.04 23.68
C ALA A 321 -36.95 -25.09 23.46
N GLY A 322 -36.72 -26.34 23.91
CA GLY A 322 -37.70 -27.43 23.82
C GLY A 322 -38.96 -27.17 24.60
N GLU A 323 -38.88 -26.70 25.85
CA GLU A 323 -40.05 -26.34 26.68
C GLU A 323 -40.89 -25.25 26.02
N MET A 324 -40.25 -24.23 25.42
CA MET A 324 -40.97 -23.17 24.66
C MET A 324 -41.60 -23.71 23.37
N VAL A 325 -40.94 -24.61 22.65
CA VAL A 325 -41.47 -25.23 21.41
C VAL A 325 -42.72 -26.07 21.74
N GLU A 326 -42.72 -26.81 22.88
CA GLU A 326 -43.87 -27.58 23.33
C GLU A 326 -45.10 -26.70 23.66
N ASP A 327 -44.83 -25.53 24.28
CA ASP A 327 -45.91 -24.59 24.60
C ASP A 327 -46.41 -23.88 23.32
N LEU A 328 -45.52 -23.43 22.43
CA LEU A 328 -45.84 -22.84 21.15
C LEU A 328 -46.64 -23.78 20.24
N ASN A 329 -46.37 -25.10 20.27
CA ASN A 329 -47.12 -26.09 19.50
C ASN A 329 -48.59 -26.21 19.96
N LYS A 330 -48.90 -25.82 21.19
CA LYS A 330 -50.26 -25.82 21.77
C LYS A 330 -50.94 -24.47 21.69
N ALA A 331 -50.18 -23.41 21.33
CA ALA A 331 -50.63 -22.03 21.31
C ALA A 331 -51.52 -21.74 20.10
N ALA A 332 -52.43 -20.78 20.24
CA ALA A 332 -53.21 -20.22 19.15
C ALA A 332 -52.47 -18.98 18.57
N PHE A 333 -52.21 -19.01 17.31
CA PHE A 333 -51.50 -17.94 16.60
C PHE A 333 -52.48 -16.95 15.91
N ARG A 334 -52.27 -15.67 16.18
CA ARG A 334 -53.08 -14.58 15.65
C ARG A 334 -52.18 -13.45 15.21
N VAL A 335 -52.48 -12.80 14.10
CA VAL A 335 -51.83 -11.56 13.66
C VAL A 335 -52.23 -10.45 14.65
N ALA A 336 -51.30 -10.02 15.46
CA ALA A 336 -51.55 -8.95 16.43
C ALA A 336 -51.47 -7.54 15.78
N ARG A 337 -50.52 -7.37 14.84
CA ARG A 337 -50.32 -6.09 14.19
C ARG A 337 -49.66 -6.23 12.82
N VAL A 338 -50.11 -5.40 11.85
CA VAL A 338 -49.49 -5.30 10.53
C VAL A 338 -49.03 -3.86 10.29
N ARG A 339 -47.75 -3.64 10.18
CA ARG A 339 -47.15 -2.34 9.84
C ARG A 339 -46.72 -2.37 8.40
N ARG A 340 -47.20 -1.45 7.60
CA ARG A 340 -46.76 -1.24 6.22
C ARG A 340 -46.03 0.09 6.17
N GLY A 341 -44.92 0.12 5.44
CA GLY A 341 -44.11 1.30 5.31
C GLY A 341 -43.29 1.31 4.02
N GLU A 342 -42.56 2.36 3.83
CA GLU A 342 -41.60 2.52 2.75
C GLU A 342 -40.19 2.60 3.34
N ARG A 343 -39.26 1.84 2.78
CA ARG A 343 -37.84 1.95 3.08
C ARG A 343 -37.11 2.52 1.86
N ARG A 344 -36.41 3.61 2.06
CA ARG A 344 -35.55 4.21 1.05
C ARG A 344 -34.11 3.75 1.25
N ARG A 345 -33.50 3.23 0.19
CA ARG A 345 -32.07 2.92 0.15
C ARG A 345 -31.39 3.96 -0.72
N ASN A 346 -30.58 4.81 -0.10
CA ASN A 346 -29.88 5.86 -0.82
C ASN A 346 -28.65 5.29 -1.54
N PRO A 347 -28.26 5.87 -2.69
CA PRO A 347 -27.02 5.51 -3.34
C PRO A 347 -25.82 5.92 -2.49
N SER A 348 -24.76 5.16 -2.56
CA SER A 348 -23.50 5.50 -1.90
C SER A 348 -22.74 6.57 -2.66
N ALA A 349 -21.91 7.36 -1.97
CA ALA A 349 -21.10 8.43 -2.55
C ALA A 349 -20.19 7.93 -3.69
N PRO A 350 -19.75 8.80 -4.60
CA PRO A 350 -18.67 8.49 -5.54
C PRO A 350 -17.44 7.99 -4.81
N PHE A 351 -16.56 7.29 -5.49
CA PHE A 351 -15.38 6.69 -4.85
C PHE A 351 -14.39 7.72 -4.33
N THR A 352 -13.94 7.47 -3.11
CA THR A 352 -12.64 7.91 -2.59
C THR A 352 -11.58 6.84 -2.88
N THR A 353 -10.31 7.11 -2.61
CA THR A 353 -9.24 6.10 -2.73
C THR A 353 -9.52 4.85 -1.90
N SER A 354 -9.95 5.05 -0.66
CA SER A 354 -10.25 3.95 0.27
C SER A 354 -11.41 3.10 -0.23
N THR A 355 -12.55 3.72 -0.53
CA THR A 355 -13.75 2.99 -0.98
C THR A 355 -13.54 2.31 -2.34
N LEU A 356 -12.73 2.90 -3.25
CA LEU A 356 -12.33 2.23 -4.49
C LEU A 356 -11.50 0.98 -4.23
N GLN A 357 -10.52 1.04 -3.32
CA GLN A 357 -9.70 -0.12 -2.96
C GLN A 357 -10.53 -1.23 -2.33
N GLN A 358 -11.48 -0.89 -1.46
CA GLN A 358 -12.39 -1.83 -0.81
C GLN A 358 -13.27 -2.55 -1.85
N GLU A 359 -13.98 -1.80 -2.69
CA GLU A 359 -14.88 -2.37 -3.69
C GLU A 359 -14.15 -3.14 -4.80
N ALA A 360 -12.99 -2.66 -5.24
CA ALA A 360 -12.16 -3.40 -6.18
C ALA A 360 -11.63 -4.72 -5.58
N SER A 361 -11.37 -4.76 -4.28
CA SER A 361 -10.99 -6.00 -3.59
C SER A 361 -12.17 -6.96 -3.51
N ARG A 362 -13.36 -6.50 -3.13
CA ARG A 362 -14.57 -7.34 -3.00
C ARG A 362 -15.06 -7.85 -4.35
N LYS A 363 -15.32 -6.97 -5.30
CA LYS A 363 -15.93 -7.31 -6.60
C LYS A 363 -14.97 -7.86 -7.65
N LEU A 364 -13.73 -7.34 -7.69
CA LEU A 364 -12.78 -7.66 -8.73
C LEU A 364 -11.66 -8.61 -8.25
N GLY A 365 -11.50 -8.77 -6.93
CA GLY A 365 -10.39 -9.52 -6.33
C GLY A 365 -9.03 -8.84 -6.51
N PHE A 366 -9.01 -7.50 -6.70
CA PHE A 366 -7.78 -6.75 -6.88
C PHE A 366 -7.20 -6.36 -5.52
N SER A 367 -5.89 -6.51 -5.35
CA SER A 367 -5.21 -5.95 -4.18
C SER A 367 -5.19 -4.42 -4.27
N PRO A 368 -5.11 -3.67 -3.14
CA PRO A 368 -4.97 -2.22 -3.14
C PRO A 368 -3.86 -1.72 -4.06
N LYS A 369 -2.70 -2.38 -4.05
CA LYS A 369 -1.58 -2.06 -4.95
C LYS A 369 -1.93 -2.20 -6.43
N LYS A 370 -2.63 -3.27 -6.81
CA LYS A 370 -3.07 -3.50 -8.20
C LYS A 370 -4.11 -2.47 -8.61
N THR A 371 -5.08 -2.18 -7.73
CA THR A 371 -6.11 -1.16 -7.95
C THR A 371 -5.48 0.19 -8.25
N MET A 372 -4.56 0.65 -7.40
CA MET A 372 -3.91 1.95 -7.60
C MET A 372 -3.02 2.00 -8.85
N ALA A 373 -2.34 0.91 -9.19
CA ALA A 373 -1.54 0.85 -10.42
C ALA A 373 -2.41 0.96 -11.70
N ILE A 374 -3.60 0.35 -11.71
CA ILE A 374 -4.52 0.45 -12.83
C ILE A 374 -5.20 1.83 -12.86
N ALA A 375 -5.61 2.37 -11.69
CA ALA A 375 -6.18 3.70 -11.59
C ALA A 375 -5.22 4.77 -12.10
N GLN A 376 -3.92 4.67 -11.77
CA GLN A 376 -2.88 5.56 -12.31
C GLN A 376 -2.83 5.52 -13.84
N GLN A 377 -2.91 4.34 -14.45
CA GLN A 377 -2.92 4.20 -15.92
C GLN A 377 -4.16 4.86 -16.54
N LEU A 378 -5.34 4.68 -15.94
CA LEU A 378 -6.59 5.30 -16.39
C LEU A 378 -6.55 6.83 -16.25
N TYR A 379 -5.95 7.36 -15.19
CA TYR A 379 -5.76 8.79 -14.97
C TYR A 379 -4.77 9.40 -15.95
N GLU A 380 -3.57 8.81 -16.10
CA GLU A 380 -2.51 9.35 -16.94
C GLU A 380 -2.85 9.34 -18.44
N GLY A 381 -3.74 8.45 -18.84
CA GLY A 381 -4.28 8.34 -20.18
C GLY A 381 -4.08 7.00 -20.85
N VAL A 382 -5.08 6.65 -21.63
CA VAL A 382 -5.11 5.48 -22.51
C VAL A 382 -5.36 5.96 -23.94
N GLU A 383 -4.80 5.27 -24.91
CA GLU A 383 -5.02 5.58 -26.31
C GLU A 383 -6.40 5.10 -26.76
N ILE A 384 -7.24 6.03 -27.20
CA ILE A 384 -8.60 5.78 -27.66
C ILE A 384 -8.72 6.30 -29.09
N ASP A 385 -8.65 5.41 -30.07
CA ASP A 385 -8.91 5.65 -31.49
C ASP A 385 -8.46 7.06 -31.97
N SER A 386 -9.29 7.75 -32.70
CA SER A 386 -9.01 9.10 -33.22
C SER A 386 -8.82 10.16 -32.14
N GLN A 387 -9.28 9.91 -30.89
CA GLN A 387 -9.09 10.83 -29.77
C GLN A 387 -7.66 10.76 -29.21
N GLY A 388 -6.91 9.66 -29.49
CA GLY A 388 -5.55 9.39 -28.99
C GLY A 388 -5.49 9.30 -27.47
N MET A 389 -4.32 9.62 -26.87
CA MET A 389 -4.11 9.54 -25.42
C MET A 389 -5.05 10.49 -24.66
N THR A 390 -5.84 9.94 -23.73
CA THR A 390 -6.84 10.69 -22.93
C THR A 390 -6.94 10.07 -21.54
N GLY A 391 -6.97 10.90 -20.50
CA GLY A 391 -7.30 10.49 -19.14
C GLY A 391 -8.76 10.07 -19.03
N LEU A 392 -9.03 8.93 -18.42
CA LEU A 392 -10.37 8.36 -18.33
C LEU A 392 -11.04 8.58 -16.98
N ILE A 393 -10.27 8.83 -15.94
CA ILE A 393 -10.77 9.11 -14.59
C ILE A 393 -10.11 10.36 -14.02
N THR A 394 -10.73 10.96 -13.02
CA THR A 394 -10.14 12.01 -12.18
C THR A 394 -9.00 11.46 -11.35
N TYR A 395 -8.26 12.33 -10.67
CA TYR A 395 -7.14 11.97 -9.82
C TYR A 395 -7.55 10.95 -8.75
N MET A 396 -6.84 9.83 -8.68
CA MET A 396 -7.23 8.67 -7.90
C MET A 396 -6.78 8.70 -6.43
N ARG A 397 -5.97 9.67 -6.01
CA ARG A 397 -5.59 9.84 -4.61
C ARG A 397 -6.39 10.97 -4.00
N THR A 398 -7.58 10.65 -3.51
CA THR A 398 -8.52 11.61 -2.94
C THR A 398 -9.33 10.98 -1.83
N ASP A 399 -9.65 11.74 -0.82
CA ASP A 399 -10.61 11.45 0.24
C ASP A 399 -11.91 12.24 0.05
N SER A 400 -11.98 13.11 -0.96
CA SER A 400 -13.15 13.90 -1.31
C SER A 400 -14.24 13.08 -2.00
N THR A 401 -15.49 13.40 -1.69
CA THR A 401 -16.69 12.90 -2.38
C THR A 401 -17.38 13.97 -3.23
N GLN A 402 -16.77 15.14 -3.37
CA GLN A 402 -17.29 16.23 -4.17
C GLN A 402 -17.23 15.93 -5.66
N VAL A 403 -18.15 16.50 -6.42
CA VAL A 403 -18.26 16.30 -7.87
C VAL A 403 -18.45 17.67 -8.54
N ALA A 404 -17.66 17.94 -9.58
CA ALA A 404 -17.79 19.16 -10.36
C ALA A 404 -19.19 19.28 -11.02
N GLU A 405 -19.74 20.48 -11.04
CA GLU A 405 -21.08 20.76 -11.60
C GLU A 405 -21.23 20.30 -13.05
N ALA A 406 -20.20 20.47 -13.86
CA ALA A 406 -20.18 20.02 -15.24
C ALA A 406 -20.36 18.50 -15.35
N ALA A 407 -19.70 17.72 -14.48
CA ALA A 407 -19.81 16.27 -14.46
C ALA A 407 -21.18 15.81 -13.92
N GLN A 408 -21.74 16.52 -12.93
CA GLN A 408 -23.11 16.27 -12.45
C GLN A 408 -24.12 16.49 -13.57
N LYS A 409 -23.98 17.58 -14.33
CA LYS A 409 -24.87 17.89 -15.45
C LYS A 409 -24.81 16.80 -16.53
N GLU A 410 -23.62 16.41 -16.97
CA GLU A 410 -23.43 15.35 -17.95
C GLU A 410 -24.02 14.00 -17.48
N ALA A 411 -23.82 13.65 -16.20
CA ALA A 411 -24.40 12.46 -15.61
C ALA A 411 -25.94 12.50 -15.60
N ARG A 412 -26.54 13.64 -15.26
CA ARG A 412 -27.99 13.82 -15.24
C ARG A 412 -28.58 13.68 -16.64
N GLU A 413 -27.93 14.20 -17.69
CA GLU A 413 -28.32 14.04 -19.08
C GLU A 413 -28.33 12.56 -19.47
N LEU A 414 -27.27 11.83 -19.20
CA LEU A 414 -27.16 10.38 -19.44
C LEU A 414 -28.25 9.58 -18.70
N ILE A 415 -28.47 9.90 -17.41
CA ILE A 415 -29.47 9.19 -16.59
C ILE A 415 -30.88 9.41 -17.15
N ALA A 416 -31.23 10.65 -17.51
CA ALA A 416 -32.52 10.97 -18.09
C ALA A 416 -32.77 10.22 -19.40
N GLU A 417 -31.77 10.15 -20.28
CA GLU A 417 -31.84 9.48 -21.59
C GLU A 417 -31.95 7.95 -21.44
N LYS A 418 -31.11 7.34 -20.57
CA LYS A 418 -30.95 5.89 -20.53
C LYS A 418 -31.85 5.19 -19.53
N TYR A 419 -32.14 5.83 -18.38
CA TYR A 419 -32.84 5.23 -17.25
C TYR A 419 -34.18 5.93 -16.93
N GLY A 420 -34.50 6.98 -17.66
CA GLY A 420 -35.73 7.73 -17.49
C GLY A 420 -35.69 8.82 -16.43
N LYS A 421 -36.61 9.77 -16.53
CA LYS A 421 -36.67 10.95 -15.65
C LYS A 421 -36.93 10.61 -14.19
N ASP A 422 -37.65 9.55 -13.90
CA ASP A 422 -37.95 9.09 -12.52
C ASP A 422 -36.69 8.63 -11.78
N SER A 423 -35.64 8.22 -12.53
CA SER A 423 -34.35 7.85 -11.99
C SER A 423 -33.47 9.06 -11.58
N LEU A 424 -33.94 10.29 -11.85
CA LEU A 424 -33.27 11.52 -11.47
C LEU A 424 -33.86 12.10 -10.18
N PRO A 425 -33.07 12.37 -9.16
CA PRO A 425 -33.49 13.15 -8.02
C PRO A 425 -33.73 14.62 -8.45
N ALA A 426 -34.62 15.34 -7.75
CA ALA A 426 -34.97 16.71 -8.06
C ALA A 426 -33.70 17.61 -8.08
N GLU A 427 -32.86 17.46 -7.10
CA GLU A 427 -31.58 18.17 -7.00
C GLU A 427 -30.41 17.18 -7.12
N PRO A 428 -29.22 17.63 -7.59
CA PRO A 428 -28.02 16.81 -7.59
C PRO A 428 -27.69 16.33 -6.16
N PRO A 429 -27.41 15.03 -5.95
CA PRO A 429 -27.04 14.52 -4.64
C PRO A 429 -25.76 15.18 -4.13
N GLN A 430 -25.78 15.58 -2.87
CA GLN A 430 -24.61 16.08 -2.17
C GLN A 430 -24.17 15.07 -1.11
N TYR A 431 -22.89 14.77 -1.09
CA TYR A 431 -22.28 13.85 -0.16
C TYR A 431 -21.36 14.59 0.79
N ARG A 432 -21.51 14.34 2.09
CA ARG A 432 -20.59 14.90 3.09
C ARG A 432 -19.31 14.07 3.10
N THR A 433 -18.19 14.73 2.98
CA THR A 433 -16.87 14.10 3.20
C THR A 433 -16.72 13.79 4.69
N LYS A 434 -16.27 12.59 5.03
CA LYS A 434 -16.10 12.15 6.43
C LYS A 434 -14.86 12.76 7.06
N SER A 435 -13.80 12.96 6.28
CA SER A 435 -12.57 13.59 6.75
C SER A 435 -12.82 15.06 7.11
N ARG A 436 -12.44 15.46 8.33
CA ARG A 436 -12.51 16.85 8.76
C ARG A 436 -11.59 17.78 7.96
N ASN A 437 -10.49 17.22 7.46
CA ASN A 437 -9.42 17.93 6.74
C ASN A 437 -9.29 17.39 5.30
N ALA A 438 -10.42 17.08 4.64
CA ALA A 438 -10.39 16.77 3.21
C ALA A 438 -9.75 17.97 2.49
N GLN A 439 -8.66 17.71 1.75
CA GLN A 439 -8.02 18.75 0.95
C GLN A 439 -9.06 19.30 -0.01
N GLU A 440 -9.54 20.50 0.25
CA GLU A 440 -10.71 21.13 -0.39
C GLU A 440 -10.62 21.18 -1.93
N ALA A 441 -9.43 21.05 -2.47
CA ALA A 441 -9.18 21.10 -3.90
C ALA A 441 -9.41 19.76 -4.63
N HIS A 442 -9.71 18.66 -3.94
CA HIS A 442 -9.83 17.35 -4.55
C HIS A 442 -11.27 17.02 -4.90
N GLU A 443 -11.44 16.37 -6.04
CA GLU A 443 -12.69 15.81 -6.54
C GLU A 443 -12.72 14.30 -6.29
N ALA A 444 -13.93 13.72 -6.22
CA ALA A 444 -14.11 12.27 -6.13
C ALA A 444 -13.55 11.54 -7.37
N ILE A 445 -13.28 10.25 -7.23
CA ILE A 445 -12.86 9.41 -8.36
C ILE A 445 -14.08 9.12 -9.23
N ARG A 446 -14.09 9.67 -10.44
CA ARG A 446 -15.15 9.55 -11.44
C ARG A 446 -14.59 9.44 -12.86
N PRO A 447 -15.40 9.00 -13.83
CA PRO A 447 -15.04 9.14 -15.25
C PRO A 447 -14.85 10.62 -15.61
N THR A 448 -13.91 10.91 -16.51
CA THR A 448 -13.74 12.26 -17.08
C THR A 448 -14.88 12.64 -18.02
N SER A 449 -15.63 11.67 -18.52
CA SER A 449 -16.94 11.84 -19.20
C SER A 449 -17.75 10.54 -19.05
N VAL A 450 -18.99 10.65 -18.59
CA VAL A 450 -19.89 9.50 -18.47
C VAL A 450 -20.39 8.99 -19.82
N MET A 451 -20.29 9.79 -20.87
CA MET A 451 -20.65 9.39 -22.23
C MET A 451 -19.69 8.29 -22.78
N ARG A 452 -18.49 8.19 -22.20
CA ARG A 452 -17.56 7.09 -22.48
C ARG A 452 -17.96 5.83 -21.70
N GLN A 453 -19.01 5.17 -22.15
CA GLN A 453 -19.53 3.98 -21.48
C GLN A 453 -18.51 2.83 -21.54
N PRO A 454 -18.41 1.98 -20.50
CA PRO A 454 -17.42 0.89 -20.42
C PRO A 454 -17.44 -0.07 -21.63
N LYS A 455 -18.63 -0.36 -22.16
CA LYS A 455 -18.79 -1.22 -23.34
C LYS A 455 -18.14 -0.64 -24.60
N ALA A 456 -18.21 0.67 -24.78
CA ALA A 456 -17.58 1.36 -25.92
C ALA A 456 -16.06 1.39 -25.82
N LEU A 457 -15.50 1.26 -24.62
CA LEU A 457 -14.05 1.28 -24.37
C LEU A 457 -13.42 -0.13 -24.31
N GLU A 458 -14.20 -1.19 -24.39
CA GLU A 458 -13.73 -2.57 -24.18
C GLU A 458 -12.59 -2.97 -25.13
N THR A 459 -12.58 -2.46 -26.36
CA THR A 459 -11.55 -2.73 -27.37
C THR A 459 -10.23 -1.99 -27.12
N TYR A 460 -10.27 -0.89 -26.38
CA TYR A 460 -9.11 -0.03 -26.11
C TYR A 460 -8.47 -0.31 -24.75
N LEU A 461 -9.22 -0.90 -23.83
CA LEU A 461 -8.77 -1.17 -22.47
C LEU A 461 -8.35 -2.63 -22.30
N SER A 462 -7.30 -2.89 -21.55
CA SER A 462 -7.04 -4.23 -21.06
C SER A 462 -8.21 -4.71 -20.19
N ARG A 463 -8.36 -6.03 -20.05
CA ARG A 463 -9.42 -6.62 -19.22
C ARG A 463 -9.50 -6.03 -17.81
N ASP A 464 -8.36 -5.85 -17.16
CA ASP A 464 -8.32 -5.31 -15.80
C ASP A 464 -8.64 -3.81 -15.77
N GLN A 465 -8.18 -3.04 -16.76
CA GLN A 465 -8.53 -1.62 -16.90
C GLN A 465 -10.04 -1.46 -17.14
N ASN A 466 -10.62 -2.24 -18.03
CA ASN A 466 -12.06 -2.16 -18.31
C ASN A 466 -12.91 -2.54 -17.08
N ARG A 467 -12.51 -3.57 -16.33
CA ARG A 467 -13.20 -3.93 -15.07
C ARG A 467 -13.16 -2.82 -14.03
N LEU A 468 -12.00 -2.19 -13.82
CA LEU A 468 -11.88 -1.10 -12.86
C LEU A 468 -12.61 0.15 -13.34
N TYR A 469 -12.49 0.50 -14.61
CA TYR A 469 -13.22 1.63 -15.19
C TYR A 469 -14.75 1.43 -15.10
N SER A 470 -15.24 0.22 -15.41
CA SER A 470 -16.66 -0.12 -15.28
C SER A 470 -17.16 0.06 -13.84
N LEU A 471 -16.37 -0.36 -12.85
CA LEU A 471 -16.69 -0.19 -11.44
C LEU A 471 -16.79 1.30 -11.06
N ILE A 472 -15.84 2.12 -11.49
CA ILE A 472 -15.82 3.57 -11.24
C ILE A 472 -17.01 4.24 -11.94
N TRP A 473 -17.26 3.90 -13.19
CA TRP A 473 -18.36 4.45 -13.99
C TRP A 473 -19.73 4.14 -13.37
N GLN A 474 -19.95 2.86 -13.03
CA GLN A 474 -21.21 2.41 -12.43
C GLN A 474 -21.48 3.09 -11.09
N ARG A 475 -20.45 3.16 -10.21
CA ARG A 475 -20.58 3.82 -8.90
C ARG A 475 -20.90 5.30 -9.06
N PHE A 476 -20.22 5.98 -9.98
CA PHE A 476 -20.42 7.40 -10.20
C PHE A 476 -21.83 7.67 -10.73
N VAL A 477 -22.28 6.97 -11.78
CA VAL A 477 -23.65 7.13 -12.33
C VAL A 477 -24.69 6.82 -11.25
N ALA A 478 -24.56 5.72 -10.54
CA ALA A 478 -25.47 5.35 -9.46
C ALA A 478 -25.53 6.41 -8.36
N SER A 479 -24.41 7.06 -8.02
CA SER A 479 -24.38 8.14 -7.03
C SER A 479 -25.18 9.37 -7.43
N GLN A 480 -25.47 9.55 -8.70
CA GLN A 480 -26.26 10.67 -9.23
C GLN A 480 -27.73 10.31 -9.49
N MET A 481 -28.17 9.09 -9.11
CA MET A 481 -29.52 8.58 -9.34
C MET A 481 -30.42 8.67 -8.10
N SER A 482 -31.69 8.52 -8.31
CA SER A 482 -32.73 8.45 -7.26
C SER A 482 -32.52 7.22 -6.37
N PRO A 483 -32.92 7.29 -5.09
CA PRO A 483 -32.90 6.14 -4.16
C PRO A 483 -33.74 4.97 -4.68
N ALA A 484 -33.39 3.77 -4.29
CA ALA A 484 -34.26 2.61 -4.44
C ALA A 484 -35.34 2.64 -3.36
N LEU A 485 -36.58 2.29 -3.75
CA LEU A 485 -37.74 2.28 -2.87
C LEU A 485 -38.24 0.85 -2.68
N PHE A 486 -38.40 0.49 -1.41
CA PHE A 486 -38.92 -0.80 -0.99
C PHE A 486 -40.20 -0.60 -0.22
N ASP A 487 -41.25 -1.32 -0.61
CA ASP A 487 -42.43 -1.48 0.22
C ASP A 487 -42.11 -2.51 1.30
N THR A 488 -42.23 -2.13 2.56
CA THR A 488 -41.94 -2.98 3.69
C THR A 488 -43.21 -3.38 4.41
N ILE A 489 -43.25 -4.63 4.86
CA ILE A 489 -44.30 -5.14 5.72
C ILE A 489 -43.62 -5.78 6.95
N GLN A 490 -44.08 -5.42 8.12
CA GLN A 490 -43.69 -6.05 9.37
C GLN A 490 -44.96 -6.59 10.03
N VAL A 491 -44.98 -7.82 10.38
CA VAL A 491 -46.11 -8.51 11.01
C VAL A 491 -45.66 -8.98 12.39
N ASP A 492 -46.37 -8.51 13.40
CA ASP A 492 -46.26 -9.00 14.76
C ASP A 492 -47.36 -10.07 14.94
N VAL A 493 -46.96 -11.30 15.23
CA VAL A 493 -47.83 -12.45 15.47
C VAL A 493 -47.78 -12.79 16.95
N GLU A 494 -48.93 -12.78 17.57
CA GLU A 494 -49.11 -13.20 18.97
C GLU A 494 -49.48 -14.70 19.02
N ALA A 495 -48.80 -15.47 19.84
CA ALA A 495 -49.17 -16.83 20.17
C ALA A 495 -49.41 -16.92 21.67
N VAL A 496 -50.60 -17.40 22.02
CA VAL A 496 -51.03 -17.52 23.43
C VAL A 496 -51.13 -19.01 23.79
N GLY A 497 -50.20 -19.47 24.60
CA GLY A 497 -50.15 -20.78 25.23
C GLY A 497 -50.23 -20.64 26.77
N ALA A 498 -49.37 -21.33 27.50
CA ALA A 498 -49.15 -21.10 28.92
C ALA A 498 -48.54 -19.74 29.17
N ARG A 499 -47.75 -19.26 28.20
CA ARG A 499 -47.11 -17.92 28.14
C ARG A 499 -47.59 -17.16 26.91
N LYS A 500 -47.28 -15.86 26.91
CA LYS A 500 -47.56 -15.01 25.77
C LYS A 500 -46.28 -14.86 24.95
N TYR A 501 -46.33 -15.20 23.65
CA TYR A 501 -45.22 -15.13 22.74
C TYR A 501 -45.51 -14.10 21.64
N LEU A 502 -44.52 -13.26 21.34
CA LEU A 502 -44.57 -12.36 20.20
C LEU A 502 -43.55 -12.80 19.15
N LEU A 503 -44.05 -13.24 18.03
CA LEU A 503 -43.20 -13.57 16.88
C LEU A 503 -43.24 -12.42 15.87
N ARG A 504 -42.14 -12.20 15.19
CA ARG A 504 -42.02 -11.12 14.19
C ARG A 504 -41.60 -11.68 12.86
N ALA A 505 -42.32 -11.27 11.80
CA ALA A 505 -41.94 -11.48 10.42
C ALA A 505 -41.79 -10.14 9.72
N SER A 506 -40.81 -10.02 8.84
CA SER A 506 -40.61 -8.84 8.02
C SER A 506 -40.36 -9.22 6.56
N GLY A 507 -40.90 -8.44 5.64
CA GLY A 507 -40.67 -8.61 4.22
C GLY A 507 -40.46 -7.25 3.56
N ALA A 508 -39.75 -7.25 2.43
CA ALA A 508 -39.54 -6.07 1.64
C ALA A 508 -39.64 -6.43 0.15
N VAL A 509 -40.41 -5.64 -0.59
CA VAL A 509 -40.55 -5.82 -2.04
C VAL A 509 -40.02 -4.57 -2.72
N LEU A 510 -39.11 -4.75 -3.68
CA LEU A 510 -38.57 -3.65 -4.47
C LEU A 510 -39.68 -3.06 -5.36
N ARG A 511 -40.07 -1.81 -5.05
CA ARG A 511 -41.05 -1.06 -5.82
C ARG A 511 -40.43 -0.26 -6.96
N PHE A 512 -39.29 0.35 -6.68
CA PHE A 512 -38.53 1.16 -7.62
C PHE A 512 -37.04 0.91 -7.48
N GLN A 513 -36.40 0.53 -8.60
CA GLN A 513 -35.01 0.16 -8.58
C GLN A 513 -34.05 1.33 -8.28
N GLY A 514 -34.37 2.54 -8.79
CA GLY A 514 -33.49 3.68 -8.66
C GLY A 514 -32.06 3.35 -9.08
N PHE A 515 -31.09 3.69 -8.26
CA PHE A 515 -29.66 3.46 -8.51
C PHE A 515 -29.28 1.96 -8.62
N LEU A 516 -30.07 1.05 -8.06
CA LEU A 516 -29.81 -0.40 -8.13
C LEU A 516 -29.88 -0.94 -9.57
N ALA A 517 -30.50 -0.20 -10.49
CA ALA A 517 -30.47 -0.53 -11.92
C ALA A 517 -29.05 -0.47 -12.53
N VAL A 518 -28.12 0.22 -11.89
CA VAL A 518 -26.74 0.43 -12.37
C VAL A 518 -25.71 -0.22 -11.48
N TYR A 519 -25.88 -0.12 -10.17
CA TYR A 519 -24.84 -0.50 -9.22
C TYR A 519 -25.44 -0.97 -7.89
N GLU A 520 -24.93 -2.06 -7.41
CA GLU A 520 -25.11 -2.55 -6.05
C GLU A 520 -23.76 -2.74 -5.36
N GLU A 521 -23.63 -2.27 -4.13
CA GLU A 521 -22.41 -2.40 -3.34
C GLU A 521 -22.18 -3.83 -2.88
N ALA A 522 -20.94 -4.31 -2.94
CA ALA A 522 -20.62 -5.62 -2.41
C ALA A 522 -20.57 -5.58 -0.89
N LYS A 523 -21.14 -6.58 -0.25
CA LYS A 523 -21.01 -6.81 1.18
C LYS A 523 -19.81 -7.70 1.46
N ASP A 524 -19.24 -7.60 2.65
CA ASP A 524 -18.30 -8.60 3.13
C ASP A 524 -19.05 -9.93 3.36
N GLU A 525 -18.36 -11.05 3.13
CA GLU A 525 -18.97 -12.39 3.22
C GLU A 525 -19.66 -12.62 4.57
N ASP A 526 -19.14 -12.00 5.63
CA ASP A 526 -19.67 -12.10 7.01
C ASP A 526 -20.92 -11.23 7.28
N GLN A 527 -21.26 -10.28 6.38
CA GLN A 527 -22.46 -9.41 6.49
C GLN A 527 -23.61 -9.85 5.60
N ALA A 528 -23.44 -10.92 4.83
CA ALA A 528 -24.43 -11.40 3.88
C ALA A 528 -25.61 -12.10 4.56
N GLU A 529 -25.45 -12.58 5.80
CA GLU A 529 -26.46 -13.38 6.50
C GLU A 529 -27.60 -12.57 7.14
N GLU A 530 -27.48 -11.23 7.26
CA GLU A 530 -28.48 -10.40 7.97
C GLU A 530 -29.69 -9.96 7.10
N GLU A 531 -29.76 -10.27 5.80
CA GLU A 531 -30.88 -9.86 4.92
C GLU A 531 -31.94 -10.94 4.65
N ASP A 532 -32.33 -11.71 5.64
CA ASP A 532 -33.44 -12.68 5.56
C ASP A 532 -34.83 -12.05 5.32
N GLY A 533 -34.93 -10.76 5.06
CA GLY A 533 -36.18 -10.00 4.93
C GLY A 533 -36.70 -9.76 3.50
N GLN A 534 -36.16 -10.41 2.46
CA GLN A 534 -36.63 -10.18 1.06
C GLN A 534 -37.73 -11.17 0.59
N ALA A 535 -38.21 -12.04 1.44
CA ALA A 535 -39.33 -12.93 1.07
C ALA A 535 -40.62 -12.12 0.87
N ALA A 536 -41.30 -12.40 -0.21
CA ALA A 536 -42.65 -11.84 -0.45
C ALA A 536 -43.61 -12.36 0.62
N MET A 537 -44.05 -11.46 1.49
CA MET A 537 -45.05 -11.80 2.54
C MET A 537 -46.43 -11.92 1.93
N PRO A 538 -47.25 -12.91 2.36
CA PRO A 538 -48.65 -12.95 1.98
C PRO A 538 -49.40 -11.71 2.52
N SER A 539 -50.48 -11.38 1.87
CA SER A 539 -51.39 -10.31 2.36
C SER A 539 -52.02 -10.76 3.65
N LEU A 540 -51.70 -10.14 4.79
CA LEU A 540 -52.21 -10.46 6.12
C LEU A 540 -53.00 -9.27 6.66
N ASN A 541 -54.06 -9.59 7.45
CA ASN A 541 -54.86 -8.61 8.16
C ASN A 541 -54.71 -8.81 9.69
N GLU A 542 -54.92 -7.73 10.45
CA GLU A 542 -54.92 -7.82 11.92
C GLU A 542 -56.08 -8.74 12.37
N ASP A 543 -55.92 -9.41 13.47
CA ASP A 543 -56.77 -10.42 14.07
C ASP A 543 -56.95 -11.71 13.22
N GLU A 544 -56.23 -11.88 12.14
CA GLU A 544 -56.29 -13.09 11.30
C GLU A 544 -55.64 -14.26 12.05
N LEU A 545 -56.38 -15.38 12.15
CA LEU A 545 -55.86 -16.62 12.74
C LEU A 545 -54.90 -17.34 11.76
N LEU A 546 -53.82 -17.84 12.29
CA LEU A 546 -52.79 -18.52 11.52
C LEU A 546 -52.66 -19.97 11.91
N LYS A 547 -52.31 -20.80 10.94
CA LYS A 547 -51.97 -22.21 11.15
C LYS A 547 -50.44 -22.32 11.28
N VAL A 548 -49.99 -22.99 12.31
CA VAL A 548 -48.60 -23.41 12.43
C VAL A 548 -48.35 -24.56 11.45
N VAL A 549 -47.36 -24.41 10.64
CA VAL A 549 -46.84 -25.46 9.74
C VAL A 549 -45.76 -26.24 10.45
N THR A 550 -44.74 -25.53 11.01
CA THR A 550 -43.67 -26.09 11.80
C THR A 550 -43.07 -25.05 12.73
N ILE A 551 -42.56 -25.46 13.87
CA ILE A 551 -41.77 -24.62 14.76
C ILE A 551 -40.33 -25.16 14.73
N LEU A 552 -39.37 -24.23 14.50
CA LEU A 552 -37.96 -24.53 14.25
C LEU A 552 -37.13 -23.95 15.40
N PRO A 553 -36.70 -24.77 16.37
CA PRO A 553 -35.61 -24.38 17.26
C PRO A 553 -34.27 -24.48 16.50
N GLU A 554 -33.50 -23.45 16.52
CA GLU A 554 -32.19 -23.37 15.84
C GLU A 554 -31.09 -23.09 16.87
N GLN A 555 -30.09 -23.98 16.94
CA GLN A 555 -28.92 -23.82 17.79
C GLN A 555 -27.93 -22.90 17.09
N HIS A 556 -27.38 -21.97 17.84
CA HIS A 556 -26.37 -21.03 17.37
C HIS A 556 -25.22 -20.94 18.37
N PHE A 557 -24.06 -20.58 17.89
CA PHE A 557 -22.92 -20.21 18.70
C PHE A 557 -22.47 -18.82 18.30
N THR A 558 -22.15 -17.98 19.29
CA THR A 558 -21.52 -16.70 18.99
C THR A 558 -20.23 -16.94 18.22
N GLN A 559 -19.98 -16.08 17.23
CA GLN A 559 -18.81 -16.19 16.36
C GLN A 559 -17.76 -15.16 16.78
N PRO A 560 -16.46 -15.50 16.69
CA PRO A 560 -15.41 -14.52 16.90
C PRO A 560 -15.46 -13.44 15.82
N PRO A 561 -14.91 -12.25 16.08
CA PRO A 561 -14.80 -11.22 15.05
C PRO A 561 -13.99 -11.76 13.85
N PRO A 562 -14.42 -11.50 12.62
CA PRO A 562 -13.74 -12.04 11.45
C PRO A 562 -12.33 -11.46 11.29
N ARG A 563 -11.38 -12.25 10.78
CA ARG A 563 -10.07 -11.77 10.38
C ARG A 563 -10.18 -10.72 9.28
N TYR A 564 -9.31 -9.74 9.32
CA TYR A 564 -9.30 -8.70 8.29
C TYR A 564 -9.04 -9.28 6.89
N THR A 565 -9.83 -8.86 5.92
CA THR A 565 -9.47 -8.87 4.50
C THR A 565 -8.63 -7.63 4.18
N GLU A 566 -7.99 -7.57 3.01
CA GLU A 566 -7.31 -6.32 2.57
C GLU A 566 -8.31 -5.13 2.55
N ALA A 567 -9.55 -5.36 2.12
CA ALA A 567 -10.61 -4.35 2.12
C ALA A 567 -10.99 -3.91 3.55
N ALA A 568 -11.22 -4.86 4.45
CA ALA A 568 -11.58 -4.57 5.83
C ALA A 568 -10.45 -3.84 6.58
N LEU A 569 -9.17 -4.17 6.31
CA LEU A 569 -8.05 -3.47 6.92
C LEU A 569 -7.91 -2.03 6.38
N VAL A 570 -8.14 -1.80 5.07
CA VAL A 570 -8.17 -0.43 4.52
C VAL A 570 -9.29 0.38 5.18
N LYS A 571 -10.47 -0.23 5.35
CA LYS A 571 -11.61 0.40 6.04
C LYS A 571 -11.26 0.74 7.50
N ALA A 572 -10.68 -0.20 8.23
CA ALA A 572 -10.28 0.01 9.63
C ALA A 572 -9.21 1.11 9.77
N LEU A 573 -8.25 1.20 8.84
CA LEU A 573 -7.26 2.27 8.82
C LEU A 573 -7.94 3.64 8.60
N GLU A 574 -8.86 3.74 7.63
CA GLU A 574 -9.63 4.96 7.35
C GLU A 574 -10.51 5.37 8.55
N GLU A 575 -11.22 4.43 9.18
CA GLU A 575 -12.10 4.69 10.32
C GLU A 575 -11.36 5.15 11.59
N ASN A 576 -10.07 4.84 11.68
CA ASN A 576 -9.18 5.28 12.76
C ASN A 576 -8.27 6.46 12.35
N ASP A 577 -8.51 7.11 11.22
CA ASP A 577 -7.71 8.22 10.66
C ASP A 577 -6.22 7.88 10.46
N ILE A 578 -5.89 6.59 10.29
CA ILE A 578 -4.53 6.08 10.12
C ILE A 578 -4.15 6.00 8.65
N GLY A 579 -3.17 6.79 8.25
CA GLY A 579 -2.74 6.89 6.85
C GLY A 579 -3.60 7.86 6.05
N ARG A 580 -3.29 7.97 4.77
CA ARG A 580 -3.96 8.88 3.81
C ARG A 580 -4.06 8.18 2.44
N PRO A 581 -4.79 8.70 1.47
CA PRO A 581 -4.97 8.08 0.15
C PRO A 581 -3.69 7.56 -0.52
N SER A 582 -2.57 8.24 -0.33
CA SER A 582 -1.26 7.83 -0.88
C SER A 582 -0.62 6.63 -0.17
N THR A 583 -1.05 6.27 1.05
CA THR A 583 -0.32 5.33 1.93
C THR A 583 -1.01 3.99 2.17
N TYR A 584 -2.32 3.85 2.00
CA TYR A 584 -3.02 2.58 2.25
C TYR A 584 -2.41 1.38 1.51
N ALA A 585 -2.25 1.48 0.19
CA ALA A 585 -1.68 0.39 -0.60
C ALA A 585 -0.21 0.07 -0.27
N PRO A 586 0.70 1.06 -0.07
CA PRO A 586 2.04 0.83 0.46
C PRO A 586 2.08 0.14 1.82
N ILE A 587 1.22 0.53 2.78
CA ILE A 587 1.16 -0.06 4.13
C ILE A 587 0.87 -1.56 4.03
N LEU A 588 -0.24 -1.94 3.38
CA LEU A 588 -0.64 -3.33 3.23
C LEU A 588 0.41 -4.15 2.47
N SER A 589 1.01 -3.57 1.43
CA SER A 589 2.08 -4.24 0.69
C SER A 589 3.32 -4.45 1.56
N THR A 590 3.65 -3.51 2.44
CA THR A 590 4.87 -3.57 3.26
C THR A 590 4.78 -4.64 4.34
N ILE A 591 3.67 -4.71 5.09
CA ILE A 591 3.51 -5.72 6.14
C ILE A 591 3.53 -7.15 5.59
N GLN A 592 3.00 -7.36 4.38
CA GLN A 592 3.05 -8.65 3.69
C GLN A 592 4.46 -8.94 3.13
N GLN A 593 5.13 -7.98 2.48
CA GLN A 593 6.47 -8.15 1.91
C GLN A 593 7.55 -8.37 2.99
N ARG A 594 7.36 -7.85 4.19
CA ARG A 594 8.23 -8.08 5.36
C ARG A 594 7.97 -9.42 6.02
N GLY A 595 6.89 -10.10 5.65
CA GLY A 595 6.49 -11.38 6.22
C GLY A 595 5.94 -11.26 7.62
N TYR A 596 5.45 -10.09 8.03
CA TYR A 596 4.75 -9.90 9.31
C TYR A 596 3.33 -10.44 9.26
N VAL A 597 2.73 -10.36 8.07
CA VAL A 597 1.38 -10.83 7.79
C VAL A 597 1.44 -11.68 6.52
N VAL A 598 0.71 -12.78 6.52
CA VAL A 598 0.46 -13.62 5.34
C VAL A 598 -1.01 -13.52 4.96
N ARG A 599 -1.27 -13.77 3.67
CA ARG A 599 -2.64 -13.81 3.15
C ARG A 599 -3.02 -15.23 2.85
N GLU A 600 -4.01 -15.75 3.57
CA GLU A 600 -4.61 -17.06 3.34
C GLU A 600 -6.11 -16.88 3.09
N GLU A 601 -6.67 -17.50 2.07
CA GLU A 601 -8.09 -17.44 1.70
C GLU A 601 -8.71 -16.03 1.75
N LYS A 602 -7.97 -15.03 1.22
CA LYS A 602 -8.29 -13.60 1.26
C LYS A 602 -8.19 -12.94 2.66
N ARG A 603 -7.93 -13.67 3.74
CA ARG A 603 -7.78 -13.17 5.11
C ARG A 603 -6.32 -12.90 5.42
N LEU A 604 -6.08 -11.93 6.27
CA LEU A 604 -4.76 -11.53 6.74
C LEU A 604 -4.50 -12.18 8.11
N LEU A 605 -3.43 -12.96 8.20
CA LEU A 605 -3.01 -13.63 9.42
C LEU A 605 -1.63 -13.12 9.83
N PRO A 606 -1.40 -12.78 11.12
CA PRO A 606 -0.08 -12.43 11.59
C PRO A 606 0.79 -13.69 11.65
N THR A 607 2.07 -13.51 11.34
CA THR A 607 3.07 -14.58 11.49
C THR A 607 3.70 -14.53 12.87
N GLU A 608 4.43 -15.57 13.26
CA GLU A 608 5.21 -15.61 14.51
C GLU A 608 6.12 -14.38 14.66
N ILE A 609 6.82 -14.00 13.56
CA ILE A 609 7.66 -12.79 13.54
C ILE A 609 6.82 -11.52 13.63
N GLY A 610 5.60 -11.53 13.11
CA GLY A 610 4.65 -10.42 13.22
C GLY A 610 4.24 -10.19 14.68
N PHE A 611 3.92 -11.25 15.43
CA PHE A 611 3.65 -11.17 16.86
C PHE A 611 4.86 -10.63 17.64
N THR A 612 6.04 -11.23 17.43
CA THR A 612 7.29 -10.82 18.12
C THR A 612 7.60 -9.33 17.92
N VAL A 613 7.53 -8.86 16.66
CA VAL A 613 7.80 -7.45 16.35
C VAL A 613 6.73 -6.54 16.94
N ASN A 614 5.45 -6.91 16.85
CA ASN A 614 4.37 -6.16 17.45
C ASN A 614 4.55 -6.02 18.97
N ASP A 615 4.79 -7.11 19.67
CA ASP A 615 4.89 -7.13 21.13
C ASP A 615 6.05 -6.28 21.63
N MET A 616 7.19 -6.38 20.96
CA MET A 616 8.33 -5.54 21.28
C MET A 616 8.00 -4.06 21.08
N LEU A 617 7.34 -3.70 19.98
CA LEU A 617 6.98 -2.32 19.70
C LEU A 617 5.90 -1.79 20.65
N VAL A 618 4.89 -2.60 21.00
CA VAL A 618 3.83 -2.25 21.97
C VAL A 618 4.43 -1.99 23.36
N THR A 619 5.39 -2.82 23.77
CA THR A 619 5.99 -2.73 25.11
C THR A 619 6.90 -1.52 25.26
N TYR A 620 7.74 -1.24 24.26
CA TYR A 620 8.81 -0.24 24.39
C TYR A 620 8.56 1.08 23.66
N PHE A 621 7.59 1.11 22.75
CA PHE A 621 7.22 2.30 21.95
C PHE A 621 5.70 2.46 21.87
N PRO A 622 4.99 2.46 23.01
CA PRO A 622 3.53 2.45 23.03
C PRO A 622 2.93 3.63 22.25
N ASP A 623 3.52 4.82 22.36
CA ASP A 623 3.03 6.04 21.70
C ASP A 623 3.21 5.95 20.18
N VAL A 624 4.38 5.51 19.71
CA VAL A 624 4.69 5.43 18.25
C VAL A 624 3.74 4.52 17.49
N ILE A 625 3.18 3.50 18.16
CA ILE A 625 2.26 2.53 17.57
C ILE A 625 0.83 2.65 18.10
N ASN A 626 0.54 3.72 18.81
CA ASN A 626 -0.82 4.05 19.24
C ASN A 626 -1.63 4.56 18.05
N THR A 627 -2.87 4.03 17.90
CA THR A 627 -3.78 4.45 16.83
C THR A 627 -4.13 5.94 16.92
N GLY A 628 -4.51 6.41 18.10
CA GLY A 628 -4.86 7.81 18.34
C GLY A 628 -3.69 8.76 18.10
N PHE A 629 -2.50 8.43 18.62
CA PHE A 629 -1.29 9.23 18.36
C PHE A 629 -0.95 9.30 16.87
N THR A 630 -1.09 8.17 16.15
CA THR A 630 -0.84 8.17 14.70
C THR A 630 -1.85 9.01 13.94
N ALA A 631 -3.12 9.01 14.35
CA ALA A 631 -4.17 9.86 13.78
C ALA A 631 -3.85 11.35 14.03
N THR A 632 -3.55 11.75 15.28
CA THR A 632 -3.16 13.12 15.63
C THR A 632 -1.97 13.61 14.79
N MET A 633 -0.95 12.76 14.61
CA MET A 633 0.22 13.11 13.78
C MET A 633 -0.14 13.29 12.29
N GLU A 634 -1.09 12.54 11.76
CA GLU A 634 -1.58 12.74 10.39
C GLU A 634 -2.38 14.05 10.27
N ASP A 635 -3.13 14.44 11.31
CA ASP A 635 -3.85 15.70 11.36
C ASP A 635 -2.88 16.88 11.45
N GLU A 636 -1.84 16.81 12.30
CA GLU A 636 -0.78 17.83 12.36
C GLU A 636 -0.06 18.00 11.01
N LEU A 637 0.17 16.91 10.27
CA LEU A 637 0.72 16.99 8.92
C LEU A 637 -0.24 17.66 7.91
N ASP A 638 -1.54 17.56 8.12
CA ASP A 638 -2.54 18.27 7.32
C ASP A 638 -2.59 19.75 7.71
N GLU A 639 -2.50 20.09 9.01
CA GLU A 639 -2.38 21.46 9.52
C GLU A 639 -1.11 22.17 9.00
N ILE A 640 0.02 21.46 8.88
CA ILE A 640 1.22 21.99 8.22
C ILE A 640 0.93 22.32 6.75
N ALA A 641 0.17 21.46 6.04
CA ALA A 641 -0.19 21.68 4.65
C ALA A 641 -1.10 22.91 4.48
N GLU A 642 -1.93 23.22 5.47
CA GLU A 642 -2.77 24.41 5.54
C GLU A 642 -1.99 25.67 5.98
N GLY A 643 -0.78 25.52 6.50
CA GLY A 643 0.07 26.59 6.98
C GLY A 643 -0.29 27.09 8.40
N SER A 644 -1.10 26.34 9.14
CA SER A 644 -1.53 26.65 10.50
C SER A 644 -0.56 26.13 11.57
N HIS A 645 0.34 25.20 11.23
CA HIS A 645 1.30 24.59 12.16
C HIS A 645 2.73 24.58 11.60
N ASP A 646 3.73 24.70 12.51
CA ASP A 646 5.15 24.66 12.10
C ASP A 646 5.69 23.22 12.08
N TRP A 647 6.26 22.82 10.95
CA TRP A 647 6.74 21.47 10.73
C TRP A 647 7.95 21.08 11.59
N THR A 648 8.78 22.04 12.00
CA THR A 648 9.94 21.76 12.86
C THR A 648 9.54 21.52 14.31
N SER A 649 8.51 22.22 14.77
CA SER A 649 7.91 22.00 16.10
C SER A 649 7.30 20.60 16.21
N THR A 650 6.48 20.20 15.24
CA THR A 650 5.90 18.84 15.16
C THR A 650 7.00 17.77 15.22
N LEU A 651 8.08 17.95 14.45
CA LEU A 651 9.18 17.00 14.47
C LEU A 651 9.89 16.93 15.84
N ARG A 652 10.04 18.05 16.54
CA ARG A 652 10.67 18.13 17.85
C ARG A 652 9.83 17.45 18.92
N GLU A 653 8.55 17.72 18.94
CA GLU A 653 7.58 17.13 19.86
C GLU A 653 7.53 15.61 19.75
N PHE A 654 7.69 15.09 18.54
CA PHE A 654 7.81 13.65 18.30
C PHE A 654 9.19 13.11 18.71
N TYR A 655 10.28 13.78 18.29
CA TYR A 655 11.64 13.23 18.35
C TYR A 655 12.17 13.08 19.78
N ASP A 656 11.91 14.05 20.64
CA ASP A 656 12.49 14.07 21.98
C ASP A 656 11.98 12.94 22.89
N PRO A 657 10.66 12.63 22.96
CA PRO A 657 10.16 11.44 23.67
C PRO A 657 10.66 10.15 23.02
N PHE A 658 10.57 10.05 21.70
CA PHE A 658 10.99 8.87 20.94
C PHE A 658 12.45 8.48 21.20
N CYS A 659 13.36 9.44 21.31
CA CYS A 659 14.77 9.17 21.66
C CYS A 659 14.96 8.66 23.09
N LYS A 660 14.12 9.05 24.04
CA LYS A 660 14.14 8.50 25.40
C LYS A 660 13.71 7.04 25.42
N ASP A 661 12.61 6.75 24.74
CA ASP A 661 12.09 5.38 24.62
C ASP A 661 13.10 4.46 23.90
N LEU A 662 13.76 4.96 22.85
CA LEU A 662 14.77 4.20 22.13
C LEU A 662 15.96 3.84 23.03
N LYS A 663 16.47 4.79 23.80
CA LYS A 663 17.57 4.53 24.75
C LYS A 663 17.16 3.53 25.84
N HIS A 664 15.93 3.65 26.34
CA HIS A 664 15.37 2.70 27.29
C HIS A 664 15.28 1.29 26.69
N ALA A 665 14.70 1.18 25.50
CA ALA A 665 14.56 -0.09 24.79
C ALA A 665 15.92 -0.74 24.44
N GLU A 666 16.95 0.04 24.10
CA GLU A 666 18.29 -0.47 23.83
C GLU A 666 18.92 -1.15 25.06
N GLN A 667 18.61 -0.64 26.27
CA GLN A 667 19.14 -1.16 27.54
C GLN A 667 18.34 -2.35 28.05
N GLU A 668 17.03 -2.28 28.03
CA GLU A 668 16.12 -3.25 28.63
C GLU A 668 15.93 -4.51 27.78
N ILE A 669 15.86 -4.38 26.45
CA ILE A 669 15.62 -5.53 25.60
C ILE A 669 16.89 -6.41 25.57
N PRO A 670 16.82 -7.69 25.97
CA PRO A 670 17.94 -8.61 25.82
C PRO A 670 18.31 -8.76 24.35
N LYS A 671 19.60 -8.93 24.07
CA LYS A 671 20.01 -9.31 22.70
C LYS A 671 19.38 -10.66 22.38
N ALA A 672 18.91 -10.81 21.13
CA ALA A 672 18.47 -12.10 20.66
C ALA A 672 19.61 -13.12 20.92
N ASP A 673 19.29 -14.18 21.63
CA ASP A 673 20.24 -15.30 21.76
C ASP A 673 20.48 -15.82 20.34
N ASP A 674 21.68 -15.54 19.84
CA ASP A 674 22.14 -16.04 18.53
C ASP A 674 22.46 -17.56 18.59
N THR A 675 21.99 -18.27 19.63
CA THR A 675 22.05 -19.72 19.72
C THR A 675 21.07 -20.30 18.71
N PRO A 676 21.56 -20.76 17.55
CA PRO A 676 20.65 -21.28 16.53
C PRO A 676 19.95 -22.52 17.09
N GLU A 677 18.63 -22.57 16.98
CA GLU A 677 17.84 -23.75 17.39
C GLU A 677 18.44 -25.03 16.79
N PRO A 678 18.74 -26.07 17.60
CA PRO A 678 19.25 -27.32 17.07
C PRO A 678 18.17 -27.99 16.18
N ALA A 679 18.58 -28.42 15.00
CA ALA A 679 17.68 -29.14 14.07
C ALA A 679 17.52 -30.63 14.45
N GLY A 680 18.07 -31.08 15.59
CA GLY A 680 17.95 -32.44 16.11
C GLY A 680 18.71 -33.52 15.31
N ARG A 681 19.61 -33.12 14.40
CA ARG A 681 20.41 -34.03 13.56
C ARG A 681 21.76 -33.47 13.20
N GLU A 682 22.65 -34.33 12.75
CA GLU A 682 24.05 -34.00 12.42
C GLU A 682 24.24 -33.67 10.93
N CYS A 683 25.22 -32.84 10.64
CA CYS A 683 25.61 -32.45 9.30
C CYS A 683 26.21 -33.64 8.52
N PRO A 684 25.69 -34.02 7.36
CA PRO A 684 26.20 -35.15 6.59
C PRO A 684 27.59 -34.87 6.02
N THR A 685 28.06 -33.63 6.01
CA THR A 685 29.39 -33.26 5.48
C THR A 685 30.46 -33.28 6.54
N CYS A 686 30.17 -32.91 7.80
CA CYS A 686 31.20 -32.75 8.83
C CYS A 686 30.85 -33.34 10.20
N GLY A 687 29.72 -34.03 10.35
CA GLY A 687 29.28 -34.65 11.59
C GLY A 687 28.95 -33.69 12.77
N LYS A 688 28.94 -32.38 12.53
CA LYS A 688 28.57 -31.39 13.56
C LYS A 688 27.07 -31.14 13.55
N PRO A 689 26.48 -30.68 14.68
CA PRO A 689 25.02 -30.42 14.74
C PRO A 689 24.54 -29.49 13.63
N LEU A 690 23.39 -29.81 13.06
CA LEU A 690 22.65 -28.91 12.18
C LEU A 690 21.79 -27.98 13.02
N VAL A 691 21.64 -26.76 12.56
CA VAL A 691 20.92 -25.70 13.25
C VAL A 691 19.97 -25.00 12.30
N ILE A 692 18.83 -24.58 12.82
CA ILE A 692 17.85 -23.79 12.08
C ILE A 692 18.37 -22.36 12.00
N ARG A 693 18.47 -21.85 10.77
CA ARG A 693 18.89 -20.47 10.49
C ARG A 693 17.84 -19.77 9.62
N TYR A 694 17.86 -18.47 9.65
CA TYR A 694 16.94 -17.64 8.86
C TYR A 694 17.70 -16.97 7.71
N GLY A 695 17.26 -17.18 6.49
CA GLY A 695 17.81 -16.58 5.27
C GLY A 695 16.85 -15.64 4.56
N ARG A 696 17.27 -15.18 3.37
CA ARG A 696 16.44 -14.28 2.52
C ARG A 696 15.07 -14.88 2.16
N TYR A 697 14.97 -16.19 2.12
CA TYR A 697 13.79 -16.94 1.68
C TYR A 697 13.07 -17.67 2.81
N GLY A 698 13.36 -17.35 4.07
CA GLY A 698 12.75 -17.98 5.24
C GLY A 698 13.72 -18.86 6.06
N LYS A 699 13.17 -19.74 6.88
CA LYS A 699 13.93 -20.74 7.66
C LYS A 699 14.70 -21.67 6.71
N PHE A 700 15.93 -22.03 7.07
CA PHE A 700 16.70 -23.07 6.43
C PHE A 700 17.56 -23.76 7.48
N ILE A 701 17.97 -25.00 7.21
CA ILE A 701 18.87 -25.74 8.07
C ILE A 701 20.28 -25.57 7.55
N GLY A 702 21.22 -25.23 8.41
CA GLY A 702 22.62 -25.08 8.08
C GLY A 702 23.53 -25.68 9.13
N CYS A 703 24.77 -25.98 8.75
CA CYS A 703 25.76 -26.49 9.70
C CYS A 703 26.11 -25.44 10.77
N SER A 704 26.20 -25.86 12.04
CA SER A 704 26.57 -25.02 13.17
C SER A 704 27.98 -24.39 13.00
N THR A 705 28.90 -25.05 12.25
CA THR A 705 30.27 -24.61 12.03
C THR A 705 30.44 -23.68 10.82
N PHE A 706 29.38 -23.13 10.25
CA PHE A 706 29.51 -22.11 9.19
C PHE A 706 30.37 -20.92 9.69
N PRO A 707 31.34 -20.41 8.92
CA PRO A 707 31.62 -20.66 7.49
C PRO A 707 32.58 -21.83 7.15
N ALA A 708 33.12 -22.54 8.14
CA ALA A 708 34.02 -23.68 7.89
C ALA A 708 33.34 -24.82 7.14
N CYS A 709 32.08 -25.16 7.48
CA CYS A 709 31.23 -26.05 6.72
C CYS A 709 30.07 -25.25 6.12
N ARG A 710 29.90 -25.34 4.82
CA ARG A 710 28.84 -24.57 4.08
C ARG A 710 27.61 -25.41 3.74
N TYR A 711 27.41 -26.53 4.41
CA TYR A 711 26.24 -27.35 4.20
C TYR A 711 24.97 -26.60 4.57
N VAL A 712 24.00 -26.59 3.65
CA VAL A 712 22.69 -25.98 3.84
C VAL A 712 21.62 -26.83 3.17
N GLU A 713 20.44 -26.92 3.79
CA GLU A 713 19.25 -27.53 3.24
C GLU A 713 18.02 -26.67 3.52
N PRO A 714 16.97 -26.74 2.70
CA PRO A 714 15.75 -25.97 2.91
C PRO A 714 15.01 -26.48 4.16
N TRP A 715 14.44 -25.56 4.95
CA TRP A 715 13.45 -25.90 5.96
C TRP A 715 12.17 -26.32 5.22
N LEU A 716 11.72 -27.55 5.43
CA LEU A 716 10.54 -28.11 4.80
C LEU A 716 9.44 -28.25 5.85
N GLU A 717 8.37 -27.50 5.69
CA GLU A 717 7.20 -27.59 6.56
C GLU A 717 6.41 -28.86 6.22
N LYS A 718 6.36 -29.79 7.19
CA LYS A 718 5.66 -31.06 7.03
C LYS A 718 4.16 -30.84 7.12
N MET A 719 3.41 -31.38 6.17
CA MET A 719 1.95 -31.24 6.10
C MET A 719 1.19 -32.26 6.96
N GLY A 720 1.89 -33.12 7.72
CA GLY A 720 1.26 -34.21 8.46
C GLY A 720 0.60 -35.29 7.56
N VAL A 721 1.00 -35.34 6.29
CA VAL A 721 0.44 -36.25 5.28
C VAL A 721 1.56 -37.02 4.62
N LEU A 722 1.40 -38.33 4.48
CA LEU A 722 2.40 -39.19 3.87
C LEU A 722 2.30 -39.21 2.33
N CYS A 723 3.43 -39.35 1.68
CA CYS A 723 3.52 -39.45 0.23
C CYS A 723 2.90 -40.77 -0.24
N PRO A 724 2.01 -40.79 -1.23
CA PRO A 724 1.37 -41.98 -1.73
C PRO A 724 2.33 -42.88 -2.54
N LYS A 725 3.53 -42.41 -2.90
CA LYS A 725 4.52 -43.17 -3.68
C LYS A 725 5.52 -43.91 -2.80
N ASP A 726 6.09 -43.25 -1.80
CA ASP A 726 7.20 -43.78 -1.00
C ASP A 726 7.01 -43.69 0.52
N GLY A 727 5.87 -43.17 0.98
CA GLY A 727 5.57 -42.99 2.42
C GLY A 727 6.37 -41.88 3.12
N GLY A 728 7.17 -41.07 2.39
CA GLY A 728 7.83 -39.90 2.97
C GLY A 728 6.85 -38.77 3.28
N ASP A 729 7.24 -37.80 4.09
CA ASP A 729 6.39 -36.67 4.40
C ASP A 729 6.08 -35.82 3.16
N LEU A 730 4.85 -35.34 3.00
CA LEU A 730 4.55 -34.27 2.06
C LEU A 730 4.89 -32.91 2.67
N VAL A 731 5.57 -32.07 1.91
CA VAL A 731 6.10 -30.77 2.35
C VAL A 731 5.71 -29.65 1.40
N GLU A 732 5.53 -28.47 1.94
CA GLU A 732 5.30 -27.28 1.13
C GLU A 732 6.62 -26.80 0.50
N ARG A 733 6.57 -26.48 -0.80
CA ARG A 733 7.68 -25.90 -1.55
C ARG A 733 7.20 -24.72 -2.38
N LYS A 734 8.13 -23.81 -2.71
CA LYS A 734 7.86 -22.67 -3.60
C LYS A 734 8.70 -22.73 -4.87
N THR A 735 8.06 -22.48 -6.00
CA THR A 735 8.78 -22.33 -7.28
C THR A 735 9.65 -21.08 -7.27
N ARG A 736 10.58 -20.95 -8.23
CA ARG A 736 11.39 -19.72 -8.42
C ARG A 736 10.55 -18.45 -8.62
N LYS A 737 9.30 -18.58 -9.06
CA LYS A 737 8.33 -17.49 -9.24
C LYS A 737 7.44 -17.27 -8.01
N GLY A 738 7.73 -17.94 -6.87
CA GLY A 738 7.00 -17.78 -5.60
C GLY A 738 5.68 -18.56 -5.50
N ARG A 739 5.31 -19.37 -6.50
CA ARG A 739 4.08 -20.18 -6.45
C ARG A 739 4.28 -21.43 -5.60
N THR A 740 3.39 -21.64 -4.63
CA THR A 740 3.39 -22.81 -3.74
C THR A 740 2.98 -24.08 -4.50
N PHE A 741 3.64 -25.20 -4.19
CA PHE A 741 3.29 -26.55 -4.56
C PHE A 741 3.71 -27.52 -3.45
N TYR A 742 3.21 -28.72 -3.47
CA TYR A 742 3.46 -29.75 -2.47
C TYR A 742 4.25 -30.89 -3.09
N ALA A 743 5.27 -31.41 -2.40
CA ALA A 743 6.15 -32.45 -2.91
C ALA A 743 6.55 -33.40 -1.79
N CYS A 744 7.02 -34.59 -2.16
CA CYS A 744 7.63 -35.50 -1.21
C CYS A 744 8.92 -34.90 -0.61
N SER A 745 9.15 -35.09 0.71
CA SER A 745 10.39 -34.73 1.41
C SER A 745 11.61 -35.39 0.79
N ASN A 746 11.45 -36.58 0.23
CA ASN A 746 12.53 -37.38 -0.38
C ASN A 746 12.86 -36.98 -1.82
N TYR A 747 12.36 -35.85 -2.32
CA TYR A 747 12.76 -35.34 -3.63
C TYR A 747 14.27 -35.02 -3.67
N PRO A 748 15.03 -35.42 -4.69
CA PRO A 748 14.60 -35.93 -6.02
C PRO A 748 14.40 -37.44 -6.13
N THR A 749 14.66 -38.24 -5.10
CA THR A 749 14.50 -39.69 -5.13
C THR A 749 13.03 -40.08 -5.38
N CYS A 750 12.09 -39.36 -4.77
CA CYS A 750 10.68 -39.44 -5.07
C CYS A 750 10.23 -38.15 -5.79
N ASP A 751 9.61 -38.32 -6.95
CA ASP A 751 9.17 -37.22 -7.83
C ASP A 751 7.72 -36.79 -7.61
N PHE A 752 7.05 -37.29 -6.58
CA PHE A 752 5.67 -36.95 -6.31
C PHE A 752 5.50 -35.46 -6.04
N THR A 753 4.57 -34.81 -6.78
CA THR A 753 4.23 -33.41 -6.63
C THR A 753 2.73 -33.17 -6.79
N SER A 754 2.18 -32.19 -6.06
CA SER A 754 0.80 -31.72 -6.17
C SER A 754 0.74 -30.20 -6.16
N TRP A 755 -0.09 -29.62 -7.02
CA TRP A 755 -0.40 -28.19 -7.02
C TRP A 755 -1.53 -27.83 -6.06
N ARG A 756 -2.21 -28.85 -5.52
CA ARG A 756 -3.32 -28.70 -4.58
C ARG A 756 -2.87 -29.15 -3.20
N LYS A 757 -3.35 -28.45 -2.17
CA LYS A 757 -2.99 -28.73 -0.77
C LYS A 757 -3.44 -30.15 -0.40
N PRO A 758 -2.53 -31.02 0.07
CA PRO A 758 -2.91 -32.33 0.60
C PRO A 758 -3.70 -32.21 1.88
N LEU A 759 -4.65 -33.07 2.08
CA LEU A 759 -5.45 -33.19 3.29
C LEU A 759 -5.03 -34.41 4.12
N PRO A 760 -5.04 -34.34 5.45
CA PRO A 760 -4.60 -35.43 6.32
C PRO A 760 -5.55 -36.64 6.31
N ASN A 761 -6.78 -36.45 5.87
CA ASN A 761 -7.79 -37.51 5.82
C ASN A 761 -7.57 -38.41 4.61
N PRO A 762 -7.56 -39.75 4.76
CA PRO A 762 -7.59 -40.65 3.64
C PRO A 762 -8.94 -40.61 2.94
N CYS A 763 -8.95 -40.94 1.64
CA CYS A 763 -10.20 -41.01 0.88
C CYS A 763 -11.14 -42.09 1.47
N PRO A 764 -12.39 -41.74 1.81
CA PRO A 764 -13.36 -42.73 2.35
C PRO A 764 -13.66 -43.88 1.39
N ALA A 765 -13.56 -43.64 0.05
CA ALA A 765 -13.89 -44.66 -0.94
C ALA A 765 -12.74 -45.59 -1.25
N CYS A 766 -11.46 -45.16 -1.21
CA CYS A 766 -10.35 -45.96 -1.66
C CYS A 766 -9.06 -45.85 -0.83
N GLY A 767 -9.10 -45.15 0.30
CA GLY A 767 -7.91 -44.92 1.14
C GLY A 767 -6.82 -44.04 0.50
N GLY A 768 -7.03 -43.50 -0.71
CA GLY A 768 -6.06 -42.64 -1.41
C GLY A 768 -5.93 -41.25 -0.82
N LEU A 769 -4.90 -40.51 -1.26
CA LEU A 769 -4.66 -39.14 -0.80
C LEU A 769 -5.76 -38.18 -1.29
N LEU A 770 -6.31 -37.41 -0.36
CA LEU A 770 -7.21 -36.30 -0.66
C LEU A 770 -6.43 -35.01 -0.85
N VAL A 771 -6.86 -34.19 -1.79
CA VAL A 771 -6.35 -32.84 -2.01
C VAL A 771 -7.50 -31.84 -2.05
N TYR A 772 -7.24 -30.65 -1.58
CA TYR A 772 -8.20 -29.55 -1.59
C TYR A 772 -8.62 -29.21 -3.04
N SER A 773 -9.92 -29.12 -3.27
CA SER A 773 -10.49 -28.68 -4.55
C SER A 773 -11.29 -27.38 -4.37
N ALA A 774 -11.78 -26.76 -5.44
CA ALA A 774 -12.56 -25.54 -5.35
C ALA A 774 -13.90 -25.77 -4.61
N LYS A 775 -14.45 -24.73 -3.97
CA LYS A 775 -15.75 -24.73 -3.29
C LYS A 775 -15.89 -25.68 -2.09
N GLN A 776 -14.93 -25.62 -1.14
CA GLN A 776 -14.96 -26.43 0.09
C GLN A 776 -15.11 -27.93 -0.15
N THR A 777 -14.51 -28.45 -1.22
CA THR A 777 -14.52 -29.87 -1.52
C THR A 777 -13.10 -30.44 -1.54
N ALA A 778 -12.99 -31.70 -1.09
CA ALA A 778 -11.81 -32.55 -1.25
C ALA A 778 -11.96 -33.40 -2.50
N GLN A 779 -10.85 -33.69 -3.19
CA GLN A 779 -10.83 -34.61 -4.31
C GLN A 779 -9.75 -35.66 -4.10
N CYS A 780 -10.08 -36.94 -4.26
CA CYS A 780 -9.11 -38.01 -4.23
C CYS A 780 -8.26 -38.02 -5.49
N ILE A 781 -6.92 -38.12 -5.33
CA ILE A 781 -6.01 -38.22 -6.50
C ILE A 781 -5.99 -39.58 -7.14
N LYS A 782 -6.52 -40.63 -6.46
CA LYS A 782 -6.52 -42.02 -6.97
C LYS A 782 -7.84 -42.40 -7.65
N CYS A 783 -8.99 -42.11 -7.04
CA CYS A 783 -10.31 -42.47 -7.58
C CYS A 783 -11.09 -41.27 -8.14
N GLU A 784 -10.52 -40.04 -8.06
CA GLU A 784 -11.10 -38.77 -8.54
C GLU A 784 -12.44 -38.36 -7.88
N THR A 785 -12.94 -39.18 -6.95
CA THR A 785 -14.19 -38.87 -6.22
C THR A 785 -14.03 -37.58 -5.41
N LYS A 786 -15.08 -36.78 -5.38
CA LYS A 786 -15.15 -35.53 -4.60
C LYS A 786 -16.01 -35.70 -3.38
N PHE A 787 -15.58 -35.10 -2.28
CA PHE A 787 -16.27 -35.11 -0.98
C PHE A 787 -16.39 -33.67 -0.49
N PRO A 788 -17.52 -33.26 0.10
CA PRO A 788 -17.59 -32.04 0.90
C PRO A 788 -16.60 -32.13 2.08
N LEU A 789 -15.98 -31.00 2.47
CA LEU A 789 -15.02 -31.00 3.57
C LEU A 789 -15.67 -31.25 4.94
N ASP A 790 -16.90 -30.82 5.08
CA ASP A 790 -17.75 -31.01 6.28
C ASP A 790 -18.16 -32.45 6.52
N GLU A 791 -18.19 -33.29 5.50
CA GLU A 791 -18.47 -34.73 5.62
C GLU A 791 -17.21 -35.57 5.94
N LEU A 792 -16.02 -34.96 5.98
CA LEU A 792 -14.80 -35.65 6.33
C LEU A 792 -14.65 -35.70 7.87
N PRO A 793 -14.33 -36.86 8.47
CA PRO A 793 -14.22 -36.98 9.91
C PRO A 793 -13.13 -36.04 10.45
N ALA A 794 -13.47 -35.25 11.49
CA ALA A 794 -12.50 -34.41 12.19
C ALA A 794 -11.47 -35.34 12.87
N ARG A 795 -10.17 -35.14 12.53
CA ARG A 795 -9.10 -35.85 13.22
C ARG A 795 -8.69 -35.00 14.43
N GLU A 796 -8.73 -35.60 15.62
CA GLU A 796 -8.13 -34.99 16.80
C GLU A 796 -6.67 -34.66 16.50
N GLN A 797 -6.31 -33.38 16.66
CA GLN A 797 -4.93 -32.94 16.53
C GLN A 797 -4.18 -33.49 17.76
N GLU A 798 -3.39 -34.52 17.57
CA GLU A 798 -2.32 -34.83 18.52
C GLU A 798 -1.38 -33.64 18.60
N LYS A 799 -1.42 -32.91 19.69
CA LYS A 799 -0.44 -31.91 20.09
C LYS A 799 0.90 -32.62 20.22
N ALA A 800 1.82 -32.40 19.30
CA ALA A 800 3.24 -32.70 19.40
C ALA A 800 4.00 -31.45 19.82
#